data_35756ba3aa0e312b79b2f7abbf1af095
#
_entry.id   35756ba3aa0e312b79b2f7abbf1af095
#
_cell.length_a   1.000
_cell.length_b   1.000
_cell.length_c   1.000
_cell.angle_alpha   90.00
_cell.angle_beta   90.00
_cell.angle_gamma   90.00
#
_symmetry.space_group_name_H-M   'P 1'
#
loop_
_entity.id
_entity.type
_entity.pdbx_description
1 polymer ?
#
loop_
_entity_poly.entity_id
_entity_poly.type
_entity_poly.pdbx_seq_one_letter_code
_entity_poly.pdbx_strand_id
1 'polypeptide(L)'
;MRLVISVTKSLINRFKEPDNKYLLISEKPAWELLKKWVEVDSEFAYYSYRKACDLNAHPEQNNFYKWALENRFSVTDLFSSIKKNKLYKIDLSVGSKWIGGRNEIEDLELFQYKIEKLQKKYPDKIITGGYLEPRSIYSSNSYEKIGNYGDESRTIHLGLDFWLPPGPKVNLMFDGEIVVAVNDKGHKQYGGLLILKHNIQDLEFYTLYGHNTVESVLKNKVGSKVKKGDVIAEIGNYPENGNWAPHLHFQIILSMLNYKIDYPGVCYFNQMEIWKDLCPDPNLLFKSIDLDNDKHESDEELIKYRHKNLGKSLKLHYDKPIHIVRGEGVYLIDYYGRKYLDTVNNVAHVGHENESVVSEGQNQMSILNTNSRYLHKNINDFTKELLKTLPKELSIVHFVNSGSEANELAVRMMKSHTGENDIIVSEHGYHGNTNICVDISSYKFDGKGGNGAPEHTHVIPMPSKFNGKYQGENSVDDYVGEIEKCIENIKTKKRKLGGFIIEPIISCGGQVELPKGFLKKSYEIIRKNGGICISDEVQVGCGRLGKSFWGFQLHDVVPDIITIGKPLGNGHPIGAVVCTKEIAESFANGMEFFNTFGGNPVSCSIATQVLKVVENQNLQENAKIVGEYFKKELKKLTNEFDLIGDVRGQGLF
;
A
#
# COMPACT_ATOMS: atom_id res chain seq x y z
N MET A 1 -3.64 -7.78 22.77
CA MET A 1 -3.54 -9.20 22.40
C MET A 1 -2.14 -9.65 22.00
N ARG A 2 -1.39 -8.96 21.10
CA ARG A 2 0.05 -9.27 20.90
C ARG A 2 0.86 -9.25 22.21
N LEU A 3 0.56 -8.32 23.12
CA LEU A 3 1.20 -8.28 24.43
C LEU A 3 0.87 -9.55 25.25
N VAL A 4 -0.39 -10.01 25.26
CA VAL A 4 -0.80 -11.23 25.95
C VAL A 4 -0.15 -12.46 25.33
N ILE A 5 -0.14 -12.59 24.00
CA ILE A 5 0.52 -13.71 23.31
C ILE A 5 2.05 -13.64 23.48
N SER A 6 2.65 -12.46 23.42
CA SER A 6 4.09 -12.26 23.64
C SER A 6 4.49 -12.54 25.09
N VAL A 7 3.70 -12.05 26.05
CA VAL A 7 3.90 -12.32 27.49
C VAL A 7 3.66 -13.81 27.77
N THR A 8 2.64 -14.42 27.15
CA THR A 8 2.35 -15.85 27.29
C THR A 8 3.46 -16.70 26.69
N LYS A 9 3.96 -16.39 25.49
CA LYS A 9 5.12 -17.08 24.90
C LYS A 9 6.39 -16.90 25.73
N SER A 10 6.63 -15.72 26.25
CA SER A 10 7.78 -15.45 27.14
C SER A 10 7.67 -16.23 28.46
N LEU A 11 6.47 -16.29 29.04
CA LEU A 11 6.20 -17.10 30.25
C LEU A 11 6.36 -18.60 29.95
N ILE A 12 5.79 -19.10 28.85
CA ILE A 12 5.92 -20.51 28.44
C ILE A 12 7.38 -20.88 28.18
N ASN A 13 8.15 -20.02 27.54
CA ASN A 13 9.58 -20.27 27.31
C ASN A 13 10.37 -20.31 28.62
N ARG A 14 10.05 -19.45 29.60
CA ARG A 14 10.63 -19.53 30.97
C ARG A 14 10.27 -20.82 31.70
N PHE A 15 9.08 -21.39 31.43
CA PHE A 15 8.62 -22.64 32.04
C PHE A 15 9.10 -23.90 31.31
N LYS A 16 9.61 -23.76 30.07
CA LYS A 16 10.26 -24.85 29.31
C LYS A 16 11.73 -25.05 29.68
N GLU A 17 12.31 -24.22 30.56
CA GLU A 17 13.66 -24.43 31.04
C GLU A 17 13.73 -25.65 31.98
N PRO A 18 14.83 -26.44 31.92
CA PRO A 18 14.90 -27.80 32.52
C PRO A 18 14.65 -27.89 34.02
N ASP A 19 14.76 -26.78 34.76
CA ASP A 19 14.65 -26.76 36.21
C ASP A 19 13.22 -26.55 36.75
N ASN A 20 12.23 -26.31 35.86
CA ASN A 20 10.84 -26.08 36.27
C ASN A 20 9.93 -27.29 35.99
N LYS A 21 10.16 -28.41 36.68
CA LYS A 21 9.38 -29.65 36.56
C LYS A 21 7.91 -29.58 37.01
N TYR A 22 7.45 -28.46 37.53
CA TYR A 22 6.14 -28.39 38.22
C TYR A 22 4.97 -27.87 37.35
N LEU A 23 5.19 -27.40 36.13
CA LEU A 23 4.15 -26.78 35.31
C LEU A 23 3.70 -27.57 34.07
N LEU A 24 4.21 -28.77 33.90
CA LEU A 24 3.87 -29.64 32.75
C LEU A 24 2.64 -30.56 33.01
N ILE A 25 1.89 -30.36 34.09
CA ILE A 25 0.90 -31.37 34.52
C ILE A 25 -0.45 -31.21 33.82
N SER A 26 -0.86 -30.02 33.43
CA SER A 26 -1.98 -29.81 32.51
C SER A 26 -2.06 -28.35 32.06
N GLU A 27 -2.61 -28.12 30.91
CA GLU A 27 -2.94 -26.82 30.34
C GLU A 27 -3.80 -25.95 31.24
N LYS A 28 -4.78 -26.54 31.92
CA LYS A 28 -5.75 -25.86 32.77
C LYS A 28 -5.14 -25.17 34.02
N PRO A 29 -4.22 -25.73 34.75
CA PRO A 29 -3.54 -25.05 35.87
C PRO A 29 -2.70 -23.85 35.41
N ALA A 30 -2.03 -23.94 34.25
CA ALA A 30 -1.25 -22.83 33.72
C ALA A 30 -2.14 -21.66 33.26
N TRP A 31 -3.32 -21.96 32.72
CA TRP A 31 -4.33 -20.96 32.37
C TRP A 31 -4.89 -20.26 33.63
N GLU A 32 -5.24 -21.01 34.67
CA GLU A 32 -5.74 -20.41 35.91
C GLU A 32 -4.71 -19.52 36.62
N LEU A 33 -3.42 -19.85 36.49
CA LEU A 33 -2.34 -19.00 36.97
C LEU A 33 -2.20 -17.72 36.13
N LEU A 34 -2.25 -17.84 34.81
CA LEU A 34 -2.19 -16.70 33.89
C LEU A 34 -3.38 -15.75 34.10
N LYS A 35 -4.59 -16.29 34.31
CA LYS A 35 -5.80 -15.55 34.62
C LYS A 35 -5.64 -14.69 35.89
N LYS A 36 -5.02 -15.22 36.95
CA LYS A 36 -4.73 -14.47 38.18
C LYS A 36 -3.74 -13.33 37.96
N TRP A 37 -2.79 -13.48 37.04
CA TRP A 37 -1.73 -12.49 36.83
C TRP A 37 -2.08 -11.40 35.81
N VAL A 38 -2.97 -11.68 34.89
CA VAL A 38 -3.30 -10.77 33.79
C VAL A 38 -4.75 -10.26 33.84
N GLU A 39 -5.51 -10.67 34.86
CA GLU A 39 -6.95 -10.34 35.02
C GLU A 39 -7.77 -10.58 33.74
N VAL A 40 -7.42 -11.63 32.99
CA VAL A 40 -8.08 -11.95 31.71
C VAL A 40 -9.22 -12.93 31.99
N ASP A 41 -10.45 -12.47 31.83
CA ASP A 41 -11.65 -13.25 32.05
C ASP A 41 -12.49 -13.44 30.79
N SER A 42 -11.92 -14.07 29.75
CA SER A 42 -12.69 -14.42 28.56
C SER A 42 -12.28 -15.78 28.02
N GLU A 43 -13.25 -16.53 27.51
CA GLU A 43 -13.04 -17.81 26.83
C GLU A 43 -12.12 -17.66 25.62
N PHE A 44 -12.22 -16.56 24.88
CA PHE A 44 -11.31 -16.25 23.77
C PHE A 44 -9.84 -16.12 24.22
N ALA A 45 -9.60 -15.57 25.41
CA ALA A 45 -8.25 -15.51 25.97
C ALA A 45 -7.70 -16.90 26.32
N TYR A 46 -8.57 -17.81 26.79
CA TYR A 46 -8.21 -19.21 26.99
C TYR A 46 -7.80 -19.89 25.67
N TYR A 47 -8.56 -19.74 24.62
CA TYR A 47 -8.22 -20.29 23.31
C TYR A 47 -6.94 -19.67 22.72
N SER A 48 -6.72 -18.38 22.97
CA SER A 48 -5.46 -17.70 22.60
C SER A 48 -4.27 -18.29 23.35
N TYR A 49 -4.44 -18.60 24.62
CA TYR A 49 -3.41 -19.25 25.43
C TYR A 49 -3.10 -20.67 24.92
N ARG A 50 -4.13 -21.47 24.62
CA ARG A 50 -3.93 -22.82 24.03
C ARG A 50 -3.10 -22.74 22.76
N LYS A 51 -3.46 -21.82 21.85
CA LYS A 51 -2.71 -21.63 20.60
C LYS A 51 -1.26 -21.21 20.84
N ALA A 52 -1.00 -20.39 21.85
CA ALA A 52 0.36 -20.00 22.24
C ALA A 52 1.18 -21.18 22.83
N CYS A 53 0.50 -22.23 23.29
CA CYS A 53 1.10 -23.49 23.74
C CYS A 53 1.28 -24.53 22.61
N ASP A 54 1.12 -24.12 21.35
CA ASP A 54 1.17 -24.99 20.15
C ASP A 54 0.06 -26.08 20.14
N LEU A 55 -1.07 -25.81 20.82
CA LEU A 55 -2.27 -26.64 20.80
C LEU A 55 -3.33 -26.04 19.87
N ASN A 56 -4.30 -26.86 19.43
CA ASN A 56 -5.49 -26.32 18.80
C ASN A 56 -6.21 -25.38 19.76
N ALA A 57 -6.69 -24.24 19.27
CA ALA A 57 -7.39 -23.28 20.11
C ALA A 57 -8.62 -23.96 20.76
N HIS A 58 -9.50 -24.58 19.96
CA HIS A 58 -10.62 -25.34 20.48
C HIS A 58 -10.26 -26.82 20.69
N PRO A 59 -10.53 -27.41 21.88
CA PRO A 59 -10.21 -28.81 22.18
C PRO A 59 -10.85 -29.82 21.23
N GLU A 60 -12.11 -29.57 20.85
CA GLU A 60 -12.91 -30.46 20.00
C GLU A 60 -12.66 -30.31 18.50
N GLN A 61 -11.76 -29.44 18.08
CA GLN A 61 -11.49 -29.21 16.66
C GLN A 61 -11.14 -30.50 15.90
N ASN A 62 -10.28 -31.34 16.46
CA ASN A 62 -9.88 -32.60 15.84
C ASN A 62 -11.05 -33.57 15.69
N ASN A 63 -11.98 -33.60 16.67
CA ASN A 63 -13.17 -34.44 16.62
C ASN A 63 -14.12 -33.96 15.52
N PHE A 64 -14.32 -32.64 15.40
CA PHE A 64 -15.09 -32.06 14.31
C PHE A 64 -14.48 -32.40 12.93
N TYR A 65 -13.16 -32.26 12.77
CA TYR A 65 -12.48 -32.60 11.50
C TYR A 65 -12.65 -34.07 11.14
N LYS A 66 -12.48 -34.99 12.09
CA LYS A 66 -12.70 -36.42 11.84
C LYS A 66 -14.13 -36.70 11.40
N TRP A 67 -15.13 -36.17 12.11
CA TRP A 67 -16.53 -36.33 11.76
C TRP A 67 -16.83 -35.74 10.36
N ALA A 68 -16.33 -34.55 10.05
CA ALA A 68 -16.53 -33.91 8.76
C ALA A 68 -15.88 -34.71 7.61
N LEU A 69 -14.73 -35.37 7.83
CA LEU A 69 -14.09 -36.25 6.84
C LEU A 69 -14.95 -37.48 6.50
N GLU A 70 -15.66 -38.03 7.48
CA GLU A 70 -16.52 -39.21 7.30
C GLU A 70 -17.88 -38.87 6.70
N ASN A 71 -18.31 -37.60 6.78
CA ASN A 71 -19.61 -37.13 6.31
C ASN A 71 -19.44 -36.19 5.11
N ARG A 72 -20.36 -36.27 4.15
CA ARG A 72 -20.40 -35.38 3.00
C ARG A 72 -21.82 -34.88 2.78
N PHE A 73 -21.93 -33.57 2.57
CA PHE A 73 -23.18 -32.87 2.27
C PHE A 73 -23.12 -32.20 0.90
N SER A 74 -24.27 -32.03 0.29
CA SER A 74 -24.38 -31.28 -0.97
C SER A 74 -24.83 -29.85 -0.70
N VAL A 75 -24.44 -28.91 -1.53
CA VAL A 75 -25.01 -27.55 -1.49
C VAL A 75 -26.53 -27.57 -1.71
N THR A 76 -27.06 -28.61 -2.38
CA THR A 76 -28.51 -28.84 -2.52
C THR A 76 -29.19 -29.23 -1.20
N ASP A 77 -28.45 -29.71 -0.20
CA ASP A 77 -29.01 -29.92 1.16
C ASP A 77 -29.27 -28.58 1.84
N LEU A 78 -28.51 -27.54 1.49
CA LEU A 78 -28.69 -26.19 1.99
C LEU A 78 -29.75 -25.42 1.18
N PHE A 79 -29.90 -25.72 -0.12
CA PHE A 79 -30.84 -25.06 -1.03
C PHE A 79 -31.63 -26.10 -1.84
N SER A 80 -32.60 -26.74 -1.21
CA SER A 80 -33.37 -27.83 -1.86
C SER A 80 -34.14 -27.40 -3.12
N SER A 81 -34.47 -26.11 -3.23
CA SER A 81 -35.14 -25.54 -4.42
C SER A 81 -34.16 -25.32 -5.60
N ILE A 82 -32.84 -25.43 -5.38
CA ILE A 82 -31.81 -25.13 -6.38
C ILE A 82 -31.19 -26.45 -6.84
N LYS A 83 -31.35 -26.79 -8.12
CA LYS A 83 -30.80 -28.04 -8.71
C LYS A 83 -29.32 -27.94 -9.07
N LYS A 84 -28.65 -26.82 -8.77
CA LYS A 84 -27.24 -26.60 -9.08
C LYS A 84 -26.38 -27.12 -7.94
N ASN A 85 -25.38 -27.93 -8.25
CA ASN A 85 -24.43 -28.50 -7.29
C ASN A 85 -22.97 -28.12 -7.57
N LYS A 86 -22.71 -27.37 -8.64
CA LYS A 86 -21.38 -26.85 -8.98
C LYS A 86 -21.24 -25.44 -8.46
N LEU A 87 -20.03 -25.12 -8.03
CA LEU A 87 -19.70 -23.81 -7.50
C LEU A 87 -18.81 -23.04 -8.49
N TYR A 88 -18.81 -21.73 -8.37
CA TYR A 88 -17.85 -20.84 -9.02
C TYR A 88 -17.36 -19.86 -7.97
N LYS A 89 -16.12 -20.04 -7.53
CA LYS A 89 -15.51 -19.15 -6.56
C LYS A 89 -15.09 -17.85 -7.24
N ILE A 90 -15.54 -16.72 -6.68
CA ILE A 90 -15.04 -15.40 -7.06
C ILE A 90 -13.92 -15.00 -6.12
N ASP A 91 -12.94 -14.28 -6.64
CA ASP A 91 -11.89 -13.67 -5.85
C ASP A 91 -12.39 -12.33 -5.30
N LEU A 92 -12.65 -12.27 -3.99
CA LEU A 92 -13.01 -11.06 -3.26
C LEU A 92 -11.85 -10.55 -2.40
N SER A 93 -10.65 -11.10 -2.58
CA SER A 93 -9.47 -10.71 -1.82
C SER A 93 -9.13 -9.22 -2.00
N VAL A 94 -8.37 -8.67 -1.05
CA VAL A 94 -7.96 -7.25 -1.04
C VAL A 94 -7.32 -6.82 -2.36
N GLY A 95 -6.50 -7.69 -2.97
CA GLY A 95 -5.81 -7.43 -4.24
C GLY A 95 -6.61 -7.77 -5.49
N SER A 96 -7.87 -8.19 -5.36
CA SER A 96 -8.68 -8.66 -6.47
C SER A 96 -9.00 -7.56 -7.48
N LYS A 97 -8.69 -7.83 -8.74
CA LYS A 97 -9.09 -6.97 -9.86
C LYS A 97 -10.59 -7.01 -10.14
N TRP A 98 -11.27 -8.09 -9.72
CA TRP A 98 -12.71 -8.24 -9.93
C TRP A 98 -13.51 -7.24 -9.09
N ILE A 99 -13.06 -6.95 -7.87
CA ILE A 99 -13.69 -5.96 -6.99
C ILE A 99 -13.61 -4.56 -7.61
N GLY A 100 -12.48 -4.21 -8.24
CA GLY A 100 -12.25 -2.88 -8.79
C GLY A 100 -11.69 -1.88 -7.78
N GLY A 101 -11.87 -0.59 -8.04
CA GLY A 101 -11.44 0.51 -7.18
C GLY A 101 -12.37 0.73 -5.99
N ARG A 102 -11.99 1.65 -5.07
CA ARG A 102 -12.77 1.95 -3.86
C ARG A 102 -14.21 2.31 -4.15
N ASN A 103 -14.44 3.20 -5.12
CA ASN A 103 -15.79 3.64 -5.49
C ASN A 103 -16.68 2.48 -5.99
N GLU A 104 -16.06 1.49 -6.65
CA GLU A 104 -16.78 0.29 -7.11
C GLU A 104 -17.09 -0.68 -5.96
N ILE A 105 -16.23 -0.74 -4.94
CA ILE A 105 -16.44 -1.57 -3.74
C ILE A 105 -17.63 -1.05 -2.92
N GLU A 106 -17.77 0.26 -2.81
CA GLU A 106 -18.82 0.92 -2.05
C GLU A 106 -20.15 1.01 -2.81
N ASP A 107 -20.13 0.86 -4.13
CA ASP A 107 -21.32 0.89 -4.99
C ASP A 107 -22.03 -0.48 -4.99
N LEU A 108 -23.07 -0.57 -4.16
CA LEU A 108 -23.86 -1.80 -4.00
C LEU A 108 -24.58 -2.21 -5.30
N GLU A 109 -25.08 -1.26 -6.09
CA GLU A 109 -25.77 -1.56 -7.35
C GLU A 109 -24.80 -2.11 -8.39
N LEU A 110 -23.63 -1.53 -8.49
CA LEU A 110 -22.57 -2.03 -9.38
C LEU A 110 -22.08 -3.42 -8.94
N PHE A 111 -21.89 -3.64 -7.63
CA PHE A 111 -21.49 -4.95 -7.11
C PHE A 111 -22.56 -6.01 -7.42
N GLN A 112 -23.84 -5.70 -7.19
CA GLN A 112 -24.98 -6.55 -7.55
C GLN A 112 -24.98 -6.87 -9.05
N TYR A 113 -24.83 -5.85 -9.91
CA TYR A 113 -24.75 -6.03 -11.36
C TYR A 113 -23.61 -6.97 -11.77
N LYS A 114 -22.42 -6.83 -11.16
CA LYS A 114 -21.29 -7.71 -11.41
C LYS A 114 -21.59 -9.17 -11.04
N ILE A 115 -22.25 -9.41 -9.90
CA ILE A 115 -22.72 -10.75 -9.48
C ILE A 115 -23.71 -11.33 -10.47
N GLU A 116 -24.73 -10.57 -10.86
CA GLU A 116 -25.75 -11.01 -11.83
C GLU A 116 -25.13 -11.37 -13.19
N LYS A 117 -24.14 -10.60 -13.63
CA LYS A 117 -23.39 -10.90 -14.86
C LYS A 117 -22.65 -12.23 -14.76
N LEU A 118 -22.09 -12.57 -13.60
CA LEU A 118 -21.46 -13.88 -13.36
C LEU A 118 -22.52 -15.00 -13.32
N GLN A 119 -23.65 -14.78 -12.65
CA GLN A 119 -24.73 -15.76 -12.60
C GLN A 119 -25.28 -16.07 -14.00
N LYS A 120 -25.40 -15.07 -14.87
CA LYS A 120 -25.77 -15.24 -16.28
C LYS A 120 -24.69 -15.97 -17.09
N LYS A 121 -23.42 -15.71 -16.81
CA LYS A 121 -22.28 -16.35 -17.48
C LYS A 121 -22.13 -17.83 -17.09
N TYR A 122 -22.48 -18.18 -15.85
CA TYR A 122 -22.36 -19.51 -15.28
C TYR A 122 -23.71 -20.01 -14.75
N PRO A 123 -24.69 -20.26 -15.64
CA PRO A 123 -26.09 -20.55 -15.25
C PRO A 123 -26.26 -21.87 -14.50
N ASP A 124 -25.30 -22.80 -14.62
CA ASP A 124 -25.29 -24.11 -13.95
C ASP A 124 -24.52 -24.11 -12.62
N LYS A 125 -23.93 -22.97 -12.23
CA LYS A 125 -23.13 -22.84 -11.02
C LYS A 125 -23.75 -21.88 -10.01
N ILE A 126 -23.43 -22.07 -8.73
CA ILE A 126 -23.68 -21.08 -7.67
C ILE A 126 -22.38 -20.29 -7.49
N ILE A 127 -22.50 -18.97 -7.51
CA ILE A 127 -21.35 -18.08 -7.25
C ILE A 127 -21.06 -18.10 -5.74
N THR A 128 -19.81 -18.27 -5.36
CA THR A 128 -19.38 -18.38 -3.95
C THR A 128 -18.20 -17.47 -3.64
N GLY A 129 -18.15 -16.96 -2.40
CA GLY A 129 -16.98 -16.29 -1.82
C GLY A 129 -16.17 -17.24 -0.92
N GLY A 130 -14.90 -16.96 -0.71
CA GLY A 130 -13.96 -17.85 -0.03
C GLY A 130 -13.98 -17.77 1.50
N TYR A 131 -13.54 -18.86 2.14
CA TYR A 131 -13.22 -18.94 3.57
C TYR A 131 -11.80 -18.46 3.84
N LEU A 132 -11.57 -17.77 4.98
CA LEU A 132 -10.32 -17.10 5.35
C LEU A 132 -9.78 -16.12 4.30
N GLU A 133 -10.64 -15.66 3.42
CA GLU A 133 -10.32 -14.70 2.39
C GLU A 133 -10.22 -13.29 2.98
N PRO A 134 -9.06 -12.62 2.86
CA PRO A 134 -8.92 -11.22 3.30
C PRO A 134 -9.65 -10.31 2.33
N ARG A 135 -10.64 -9.52 2.81
CA ARG A 135 -11.51 -8.69 1.97
C ARG A 135 -11.47 -7.23 2.39
N SER A 136 -11.55 -6.32 1.41
CA SER A 136 -11.66 -4.87 1.64
C SER A 136 -13.11 -4.35 1.67
N ILE A 137 -14.10 -5.23 1.52
CA ILE A 137 -15.54 -4.85 1.43
C ILE A 137 -16.18 -4.51 2.78
N TYR A 138 -15.48 -4.69 3.88
CA TYR A 138 -15.96 -4.41 5.24
C TYR A 138 -15.59 -2.98 5.64
N SER A 139 -16.30 -2.00 5.08
CA SER A 139 -15.94 -0.57 5.12
C SER A 139 -16.63 0.24 6.23
N SER A 140 -17.48 -0.38 7.08
CA SER A 140 -18.12 0.35 8.17
C SER A 140 -17.24 0.41 9.44
N ASN A 141 -17.41 1.47 10.23
CA ASN A 141 -16.66 1.68 11.49
C ASN A 141 -16.83 0.52 12.49
N SER A 142 -17.90 -0.31 12.34
CA SER A 142 -18.11 -1.49 13.20
C SER A 142 -17.02 -2.57 13.03
N TYR A 143 -16.29 -2.54 11.92
CA TYR A 143 -15.19 -3.48 11.64
C TYR A 143 -13.83 -2.94 12.08
N GLU A 144 -13.73 -1.69 12.48
CA GLU A 144 -12.48 -1.01 12.82
C GLU A 144 -12.29 -0.88 14.33
N LYS A 145 -11.06 -0.86 14.77
CA LYS A 145 -10.65 -0.49 16.12
C LYS A 145 -9.30 0.21 16.06
N ILE A 146 -9.02 1.03 17.07
CA ILE A 146 -7.68 1.58 17.28
C ILE A 146 -6.79 0.45 17.81
N GLY A 147 -5.80 0.06 17.02
CA GLY A 147 -4.76 -0.91 17.39
C GLY A 147 -3.52 -0.23 17.94
N ASN A 148 -2.49 -1.02 18.25
CA ASN A 148 -1.21 -0.50 18.78
C ASN A 148 -0.41 0.32 17.75
N TYR A 149 -0.73 0.18 16.46
CA TYR A 149 -0.01 0.80 15.35
C TYR A 149 -0.93 1.55 14.38
N GLY A 150 -2.07 2.04 14.86
CA GLY A 150 -3.11 2.69 14.08
C GLY A 150 -4.38 1.85 13.95
N ASP A 151 -5.25 2.22 13.01
CA ASP A 151 -6.53 1.55 12.81
C ASP A 151 -6.33 0.13 12.29
N GLU A 152 -6.95 -0.84 12.96
CA GLU A 152 -7.01 -2.25 12.56
C GLU A 152 -8.43 -2.60 12.13
N SER A 153 -8.59 -3.20 10.94
CA SER A 153 -9.89 -3.65 10.43
C SER A 153 -10.01 -5.17 10.48
N ARG A 154 -11.24 -5.64 10.74
CA ARG A 154 -11.58 -7.06 10.55
C ARG A 154 -11.77 -7.31 9.07
N THR A 155 -10.89 -8.08 8.45
CA THR A 155 -10.88 -8.32 7.01
C THR A 155 -11.00 -9.78 6.63
N ILE A 156 -10.71 -10.71 7.56
CA ILE A 156 -10.65 -12.14 7.28
C ILE A 156 -12.03 -12.77 7.43
N HIS A 157 -12.59 -13.24 6.33
CA HIS A 157 -13.92 -13.85 6.27
C HIS A 157 -13.94 -15.26 6.89
N LEU A 158 -14.90 -15.55 7.77
CA LEU A 158 -14.95 -16.78 8.57
C LEU A 158 -15.98 -17.82 8.10
N GLY A 159 -16.65 -17.57 7.00
CA GLY A 159 -17.66 -18.47 6.42
C GLY A 159 -17.49 -18.68 4.93
N LEU A 160 -18.50 -19.25 4.31
CA LEU A 160 -18.68 -19.28 2.86
C LEU A 160 -19.91 -18.44 2.51
N ASP A 161 -19.80 -17.63 1.46
CA ASP A 161 -20.93 -16.90 0.90
C ASP A 161 -21.44 -17.59 -0.35
N PHE A 162 -22.77 -17.73 -0.44
CA PHE A 162 -23.45 -18.26 -1.60
C PHE A 162 -24.30 -17.14 -2.22
N TRP A 163 -23.81 -16.58 -3.32
CA TRP A 163 -24.44 -15.46 -4.03
C TRP A 163 -25.56 -15.98 -4.91
N LEU A 164 -26.80 -15.70 -4.48
CA LEU A 164 -28.03 -16.10 -5.12
C LEU A 164 -29.00 -14.92 -5.18
N PRO A 165 -29.95 -14.88 -6.14
CA PRO A 165 -31.02 -13.89 -6.10
C PRO A 165 -31.79 -13.95 -4.77
N PRO A 166 -32.49 -12.89 -4.36
CA PRO A 166 -33.36 -12.96 -3.18
C PRO A 166 -34.50 -13.98 -3.38
N GLY A 167 -34.93 -14.64 -2.30
CA GLY A 167 -36.08 -15.54 -2.27
C GLY A 167 -35.81 -17.03 -2.15
N PRO A 168 -34.69 -17.61 -2.55
CA PRO A 168 -34.42 -19.03 -2.31
C PRO A 168 -34.54 -19.40 -0.83
N LYS A 169 -35.15 -20.56 -0.57
CA LYS A 169 -35.30 -21.12 0.78
C LYS A 169 -33.99 -21.71 1.25
N VAL A 170 -33.65 -21.47 2.51
CA VAL A 170 -32.50 -22.05 3.20
C VAL A 170 -32.96 -23.22 4.05
N ASN A 171 -32.40 -24.39 3.80
CA ASN A 171 -32.77 -25.61 4.49
C ASN A 171 -31.71 -26.00 5.53
N LEU A 172 -32.14 -26.62 6.60
CA LEU A 172 -31.27 -27.11 7.64
C LEU A 172 -30.55 -28.40 7.20
N MET A 173 -29.23 -28.44 7.37
CA MET A 173 -28.41 -29.60 6.98
C MET A 173 -28.38 -30.70 8.05
N PHE A 174 -28.65 -30.37 9.30
CA PHE A 174 -28.57 -31.27 10.47
C PHE A 174 -29.77 -31.03 11.40
N ASP A 175 -30.14 -32.02 12.19
CA ASP A 175 -31.06 -31.78 13.31
C ASP A 175 -30.43 -30.77 14.29
N GLY A 176 -31.22 -29.86 14.84
CA GLY A 176 -30.68 -28.83 15.73
C GLY A 176 -31.70 -28.11 16.60
N GLU A 177 -31.21 -27.21 17.40
CA GLU A 177 -31.97 -26.29 18.25
C GLU A 177 -31.63 -24.84 17.89
N ILE A 178 -32.62 -24.00 17.70
CA ILE A 178 -32.44 -22.58 17.41
C ILE A 178 -31.95 -21.88 18.68
N VAL A 179 -30.74 -21.30 18.63
CA VAL A 179 -30.18 -20.56 19.77
C VAL A 179 -30.18 -19.04 19.55
N VAL A 180 -30.17 -18.59 18.28
CA VAL A 180 -30.31 -17.18 17.92
C VAL A 180 -31.27 -17.06 16.73
N ALA A 181 -32.24 -16.15 16.81
CA ALA A 181 -33.13 -15.76 15.73
C ALA A 181 -33.45 -14.27 15.88
N VAL A 182 -32.73 -13.40 15.17
CA VAL A 182 -32.79 -11.94 15.37
C VAL A 182 -32.69 -11.16 14.07
N ASN A 183 -33.09 -9.90 14.12
CA ASN A 183 -32.73 -8.90 13.12
C ASN A 183 -31.49 -8.14 13.62
N ASP A 184 -30.33 -8.49 13.12
CA ASP A 184 -29.07 -7.79 13.37
C ASP A 184 -28.99 -6.55 12.44
N LYS A 185 -29.54 -5.44 12.96
CA LYS A 185 -29.75 -4.19 12.22
C LYS A 185 -28.44 -3.41 12.07
N GLY A 186 -28.23 -2.87 10.89
CA GLY A 186 -27.15 -1.92 10.63
C GLY A 186 -26.56 -2.07 9.24
N HIS A 187 -25.82 -1.05 8.82
CA HIS A 187 -25.10 -1.10 7.56
C HIS A 187 -23.93 -2.09 7.69
N LYS A 188 -23.87 -3.06 6.75
CA LYS A 188 -22.87 -4.13 6.73
C LYS A 188 -22.98 -5.12 7.92
N GLN A 189 -24.11 -5.21 8.60
CA GLN A 189 -24.44 -6.26 9.56
C GLN A 189 -25.13 -7.45 8.88
N TYR A 190 -25.59 -8.45 9.64
CA TYR A 190 -26.20 -9.66 9.07
C TYR A 190 -27.65 -9.50 8.59
N GLY A 191 -28.38 -8.48 9.05
CA GLY A 191 -29.83 -8.45 8.83
C GLY A 191 -30.54 -9.61 9.53
N GLY A 192 -31.25 -10.44 8.81
CA GLY A 192 -31.84 -11.66 9.35
C GLY A 192 -30.78 -12.69 9.70
N LEU A 193 -30.55 -12.95 10.99
CA LEU A 193 -29.52 -13.84 11.53
C LEU A 193 -30.13 -15.00 12.31
N LEU A 194 -29.74 -16.22 11.92
CA LEU A 194 -30.03 -17.46 12.64
C LEU A 194 -28.72 -18.15 13.07
N ILE A 195 -28.70 -18.66 14.31
CA ILE A 195 -27.67 -19.61 14.76
C ILE A 195 -28.36 -20.81 15.38
N LEU A 196 -27.92 -21.99 14.99
CA LEU A 196 -28.45 -23.26 15.47
C LEU A 196 -27.34 -24.06 16.14
N LYS A 197 -27.72 -24.71 17.26
CA LYS A 197 -26.89 -25.67 17.99
C LYS A 197 -27.16 -27.07 17.47
N HIS A 198 -26.12 -27.84 17.23
CA HIS A 198 -26.18 -29.23 16.80
C HIS A 198 -25.48 -30.13 17.83
N ASN A 199 -26.12 -31.27 18.12
CA ASN A 199 -25.54 -32.33 18.93
C ASN A 199 -25.60 -33.63 18.09
N ILE A 200 -24.47 -34.02 17.52
CA ILE A 200 -24.38 -35.21 16.66
C ILE A 200 -23.38 -36.17 17.31
N GLN A 201 -23.89 -37.30 17.80
CA GLN A 201 -23.11 -38.23 18.64
C GLN A 201 -22.59 -37.46 19.88
N ASP A 202 -21.27 -37.41 20.11
CA ASP A 202 -20.64 -36.70 21.22
C ASP A 202 -20.10 -35.30 20.80
N LEU A 203 -20.43 -34.87 19.59
CA LEU A 203 -19.93 -33.60 19.01
C LEU A 203 -20.97 -32.49 19.12
N GLU A 204 -20.61 -31.40 19.78
CA GLU A 204 -21.38 -30.17 19.83
C GLU A 204 -20.74 -29.11 18.91
N PHE A 205 -21.52 -28.49 18.03
CA PHE A 205 -21.12 -27.37 17.20
C PHE A 205 -22.33 -26.54 16.80
N TYR A 206 -22.08 -25.39 16.18
CA TYR A 206 -23.15 -24.47 15.73
C TYR A 206 -22.99 -24.15 14.25
N THR A 207 -24.12 -23.79 13.61
CA THR A 207 -24.12 -23.23 12.27
C THR A 207 -24.82 -21.87 12.27
N LEU A 208 -24.22 -20.92 11.55
CA LEU A 208 -24.72 -19.55 11.39
C LEU A 208 -25.19 -19.34 9.96
N TYR A 209 -26.35 -18.69 9.83
CA TYR A 209 -27.02 -18.35 8.57
C TYR A 209 -27.33 -16.85 8.59
N GLY A 210 -26.52 -16.05 7.87
CA GLY A 210 -26.64 -14.60 7.77
C GLY A 210 -27.30 -14.12 6.48
N HIS A 211 -27.74 -12.87 6.45
CA HIS A 211 -28.27 -12.13 5.30
C HIS A 211 -29.62 -12.65 4.78
N ASN A 212 -30.41 -13.20 5.68
CA ASN A 212 -31.75 -13.67 5.35
C ASN A 212 -32.81 -12.55 5.47
N THR A 213 -34.02 -12.82 4.96
CA THR A 213 -35.16 -11.92 5.21
C THR A 213 -35.47 -11.91 6.71
N VAL A 214 -35.76 -10.73 7.25
CA VAL A 214 -36.10 -10.57 8.67
C VAL A 214 -37.34 -11.35 9.02
N GLU A 215 -38.33 -11.33 8.15
CA GLU A 215 -39.60 -12.05 8.37
C GLU A 215 -39.40 -13.56 8.51
N SER A 216 -38.61 -14.19 7.64
CA SER A 216 -38.37 -15.65 7.69
C SER A 216 -37.62 -16.04 8.94
N VAL A 217 -36.68 -15.23 9.38
CA VAL A 217 -35.87 -15.47 10.59
C VAL A 217 -36.73 -15.35 11.85
N LEU A 218 -37.54 -14.29 12.00
CA LEU A 218 -38.32 -14.03 13.19
C LEU A 218 -39.52 -14.99 13.36
N LYS A 219 -39.84 -15.81 12.37
CA LYS A 219 -40.79 -16.94 12.50
C LYS A 219 -40.21 -18.08 13.36
N ASN A 220 -38.90 -18.14 13.50
CA ASN A 220 -38.25 -19.18 14.29
C ASN A 220 -38.23 -18.79 15.76
N LYS A 221 -38.63 -19.72 16.63
CA LYS A 221 -38.64 -19.49 18.08
C LYS A 221 -37.35 -20.07 18.68
N VAL A 222 -36.60 -19.25 19.41
CA VAL A 222 -35.42 -19.70 20.18
C VAL A 222 -35.82 -20.83 21.16
N GLY A 223 -35.00 -21.87 21.23
CA GLY A 223 -35.24 -23.08 21.98
C GLY A 223 -36.05 -24.15 21.22
N SER A 224 -36.53 -23.87 20.02
CA SER A 224 -37.25 -24.84 19.18
C SER A 224 -36.29 -25.83 18.55
N LYS A 225 -36.64 -27.11 18.57
CA LYS A 225 -35.97 -28.19 17.85
C LYS A 225 -36.48 -28.24 16.42
N VAL A 226 -35.56 -28.32 15.47
CA VAL A 226 -35.80 -28.38 14.03
C VAL A 226 -35.05 -29.57 13.43
N LYS A 227 -35.59 -30.08 12.32
CA LYS A 227 -35.09 -31.30 11.68
C LYS A 227 -34.31 -30.97 10.40
N LYS A 228 -33.38 -31.86 10.06
CA LYS A 228 -32.73 -31.84 8.74
C LYS A 228 -33.78 -31.74 7.63
N GLY A 229 -33.57 -30.83 6.68
CA GLY A 229 -34.47 -30.56 5.57
C GLY A 229 -35.54 -29.50 5.84
N ASP A 230 -35.80 -29.12 7.09
CA ASP A 230 -36.73 -28.03 7.39
C ASP A 230 -36.25 -26.73 6.75
N VAL A 231 -37.20 -25.92 6.27
CA VAL A 231 -36.93 -24.57 5.79
C VAL A 231 -36.83 -23.65 7.00
N ILE A 232 -35.66 -23.06 7.23
CA ILE A 232 -35.37 -22.22 8.38
C ILE A 232 -35.31 -20.72 8.04
N ALA A 233 -35.00 -20.37 6.79
CA ALA A 233 -34.86 -18.98 6.35
C ALA A 233 -35.11 -18.83 4.86
N GLU A 234 -35.03 -17.58 4.39
CA GLU A 234 -35.08 -17.19 2.99
C GLU A 234 -34.06 -16.09 2.74
N ILE A 235 -33.28 -16.19 1.64
CA ILE A 235 -32.26 -15.19 1.30
C ILE A 235 -32.90 -13.82 1.13
N GLY A 236 -32.41 -12.85 1.89
CA GLY A 236 -32.89 -11.48 1.92
C GLY A 236 -32.32 -10.59 0.81
N ASN A 237 -33.05 -9.53 0.52
CA ASN A 237 -32.58 -8.45 -0.34
C ASN A 237 -32.10 -7.27 0.52
N TYR A 238 -31.33 -6.36 -0.07
CA TYR A 238 -31.00 -5.10 0.60
C TYR A 238 -32.26 -4.18 0.64
N PRO A 239 -32.42 -3.33 1.67
CA PRO A 239 -31.45 -3.11 2.77
C PRO A 239 -31.61 -4.07 3.97
N GLU A 240 -32.66 -4.92 4.01
CA GLU A 240 -33.00 -5.72 5.20
C GLU A 240 -31.96 -6.80 5.57
N ASN A 241 -31.19 -7.25 4.59
CA ASN A 241 -30.13 -8.25 4.75
C ASN A 241 -28.80 -7.68 5.27
N GLY A 242 -28.82 -6.48 5.86
CA GLY A 242 -27.63 -5.74 6.28
C GLY A 242 -27.02 -4.85 5.19
N ASN A 243 -27.76 -4.56 4.13
CA ASN A 243 -27.34 -3.74 3.00
C ASN A 243 -26.20 -4.36 2.17
N TRP A 244 -26.35 -5.65 1.89
CA TRP A 244 -25.45 -6.42 1.01
C TRP A 244 -26.15 -6.83 -0.29
N ALA A 245 -25.39 -7.06 -1.35
CA ALA A 245 -25.89 -7.82 -2.49
C ALA A 245 -26.38 -9.20 -2.01
N PRO A 246 -27.53 -9.72 -2.49
CA PRO A 246 -28.15 -10.92 -1.95
C PRO A 246 -27.24 -12.14 -1.96
N HIS A 247 -27.07 -12.75 -0.79
CA HIS A 247 -26.31 -13.98 -0.59
C HIS A 247 -26.67 -14.61 0.76
N LEU A 248 -26.31 -15.86 0.95
CA LEU A 248 -26.28 -16.52 2.24
C LEU A 248 -24.83 -16.52 2.75
N HIS A 249 -24.58 -15.98 3.93
CA HIS A 249 -23.36 -16.25 4.69
C HIS A 249 -23.59 -17.51 5.54
N PHE A 250 -22.80 -18.54 5.30
CA PHE A 250 -22.83 -19.81 6.04
C PHE A 250 -21.53 -20.06 6.77
N GLN A 251 -21.62 -20.28 8.11
CA GLN A 251 -20.44 -20.43 8.96
C GLN A 251 -20.61 -21.57 9.95
N ILE A 252 -19.53 -22.29 10.25
CA ILE A 252 -19.46 -23.32 11.29
C ILE A 252 -18.76 -22.71 12.51
N ILE A 253 -19.27 -23.02 13.70
CA ILE A 253 -18.79 -22.46 14.97
C ILE A 253 -18.61 -23.60 15.98
N LEU A 254 -17.46 -23.71 16.63
CA LEU A 254 -17.20 -24.72 17.68
C LEU A 254 -17.44 -24.18 19.08
N SER A 255 -17.42 -22.87 19.30
CA SER A 255 -17.80 -22.23 20.56
C SER A 255 -18.45 -20.87 20.30
N MET A 256 -19.58 -20.62 20.92
CA MET A 256 -20.24 -19.31 20.91
C MET A 256 -19.48 -18.25 21.71
N LEU A 257 -18.43 -18.62 22.43
CA LEU A 257 -17.76 -17.70 23.35
C LEU A 257 -18.78 -17.01 24.28
N ASN A 258 -18.60 -15.72 24.52
CA ASN A 258 -19.56 -14.91 25.28
C ASN A 258 -20.62 -14.21 24.39
N TYR A 259 -20.66 -14.53 23.08
CA TYR A 259 -21.62 -13.94 22.15
C TYR A 259 -23.00 -14.56 22.34
N LYS A 260 -24.02 -13.71 22.53
CA LYS A 260 -25.41 -14.13 22.72
C LYS A 260 -26.31 -13.88 21.52
N ILE A 261 -25.95 -12.90 20.67
CA ILE A 261 -26.77 -12.44 19.57
C ILE A 261 -25.94 -12.26 18.31
N ASP A 262 -24.83 -11.54 18.38
CA ASP A 262 -23.99 -11.17 17.25
C ASP A 262 -22.68 -11.97 17.34
N TYR A 263 -22.49 -12.93 16.43
CA TYR A 263 -21.27 -13.70 16.32
C TYR A 263 -20.43 -13.21 15.13
N PRO A 264 -19.11 -13.02 15.30
CA PRO A 264 -18.27 -12.46 14.24
C PRO A 264 -18.23 -13.33 12.96
N GLY A 265 -18.61 -12.76 11.81
CA GLY A 265 -18.42 -13.35 10.48
C GLY A 265 -17.07 -13.04 9.87
N VAL A 266 -16.32 -12.13 10.50
CA VAL A 266 -15.00 -11.68 10.08
C VAL A 266 -14.09 -11.45 11.29
N CYS A 267 -12.80 -11.70 11.13
CA CYS A 267 -11.83 -11.49 12.21
C CYS A 267 -10.66 -10.58 11.80
N TYR A 268 -9.90 -10.15 12.82
CA TYR A 268 -8.63 -9.46 12.61
C TYR A 268 -7.55 -10.46 12.18
N PHE A 269 -6.68 -10.06 11.26
CA PHE A 269 -5.58 -10.90 10.79
C PHE A 269 -4.73 -11.49 11.92
N ASN A 270 -4.40 -10.68 12.94
CA ASN A 270 -3.59 -11.13 14.07
C ASN A 270 -4.29 -12.16 14.99
N GLN A 271 -5.57 -12.47 14.73
CA GLN A 271 -6.38 -13.47 15.43
C GLN A 271 -6.74 -14.66 14.52
N MET A 272 -6.38 -14.61 13.24
CA MET A 272 -6.81 -15.59 12.24
C MET A 272 -6.57 -17.04 12.66
N GLU A 273 -5.41 -17.35 13.21
CA GLU A 273 -5.07 -18.72 13.63
C GLU A 273 -5.94 -19.26 14.78
N ILE A 274 -6.52 -18.36 15.59
CA ILE A 274 -7.45 -18.74 16.67
C ILE A 274 -8.85 -18.95 16.09
N TRP A 275 -9.29 -17.98 15.28
CA TRP A 275 -10.61 -18.04 14.64
C TRP A 275 -10.73 -19.20 13.64
N LYS A 276 -9.66 -19.59 12.95
CA LYS A 276 -9.60 -20.78 12.11
C LYS A 276 -9.92 -22.08 12.90
N ASP A 277 -9.49 -22.13 14.14
CA ASP A 277 -9.76 -23.28 15.01
C ASP A 277 -11.16 -23.22 15.63
N LEU A 278 -11.72 -22.02 15.84
CA LEU A 278 -13.08 -21.83 16.36
C LEU A 278 -14.16 -21.89 15.28
N CYS A 279 -13.83 -21.50 14.06
CA CYS A 279 -14.71 -21.50 12.91
C CYS A 279 -14.07 -22.30 11.78
N PRO A 280 -14.24 -23.63 11.77
CA PRO A 280 -13.69 -24.50 10.73
C PRO A 280 -14.23 -24.17 9.34
N ASP A 281 -13.46 -24.47 8.30
CA ASP A 281 -13.85 -24.28 6.89
C ASP A 281 -15.15 -25.03 6.58
N PRO A 282 -16.23 -24.35 6.17
CA PRO A 282 -17.46 -25.02 5.78
C PRO A 282 -17.28 -25.97 4.58
N ASN A 283 -16.24 -25.80 3.76
CA ASN A 283 -15.93 -26.74 2.66
C ASN A 283 -15.57 -28.16 3.14
N LEU A 284 -15.22 -28.33 4.40
CA LEU A 284 -15.06 -29.66 5.00
C LEU A 284 -16.34 -30.51 4.88
N LEU A 285 -17.51 -29.87 4.87
CA LEU A 285 -18.82 -30.53 4.68
C LEU A 285 -19.13 -30.79 3.21
N PHE A 286 -18.88 -29.81 2.34
CA PHE A 286 -19.22 -29.89 0.91
C PHE A 286 -18.18 -30.63 0.09
N LYS A 287 -16.91 -30.59 0.48
CA LYS A 287 -15.75 -31.21 -0.22
C LYS A 287 -15.75 -30.85 -1.72
N SER A 288 -15.97 -29.57 -1.98
CA SER A 288 -16.00 -29.05 -3.35
C SER A 288 -14.60 -28.70 -3.81
N ILE A 289 -14.16 -29.34 -4.89
CA ILE A 289 -12.88 -29.04 -5.56
C ILE A 289 -12.85 -27.60 -6.08
N ASP A 290 -14.01 -27.05 -6.44
CA ASP A 290 -14.10 -25.67 -6.94
C ASP A 290 -13.69 -24.62 -5.89
N LEU A 291 -13.72 -24.97 -4.60
CA LEU A 291 -13.31 -24.11 -3.48
C LEU A 291 -11.84 -24.32 -3.06
N ASP A 292 -11.25 -25.47 -3.41
CA ASP A 292 -9.88 -25.83 -3.04
C ASP A 292 -8.83 -25.26 -4.00
N ASN A 293 -9.25 -24.71 -5.13
CA ASN A 293 -8.37 -24.36 -6.26
C ASN A 293 -7.65 -23.01 -6.15
N ASP A 294 -7.84 -22.27 -5.07
CA ASP A 294 -7.06 -21.04 -4.85
C ASP A 294 -5.71 -21.38 -4.20
N LYS A 295 -4.75 -21.71 -5.03
CA LYS A 295 -3.35 -21.62 -4.61
C LYS A 295 -2.93 -20.14 -4.61
N HIS A 296 -3.30 -19.41 -3.58
CA HIS A 296 -2.58 -18.18 -3.29
C HIS A 296 -1.14 -18.56 -2.96
N GLU A 297 -0.20 -18.03 -3.74
CA GLU A 297 1.21 -18.17 -3.39
C GLU A 297 1.44 -17.53 -2.01
N SER A 298 1.97 -18.30 -1.08
CA SER A 298 2.36 -17.80 0.24
C SER A 298 3.48 -16.76 0.11
N ASP A 299 3.62 -15.91 1.12
CA ASP A 299 4.73 -14.95 1.16
C ASP A 299 6.08 -15.65 1.04
N GLU A 300 6.23 -16.86 1.61
CA GLU A 300 7.44 -17.69 1.51
C GLU A 300 7.68 -18.16 0.07
N GLU A 301 6.64 -18.56 -0.65
CA GLU A 301 6.75 -18.96 -2.07
C GLU A 301 7.13 -17.78 -2.95
N LEU A 302 6.50 -16.61 -2.76
CA LEU A 302 6.83 -15.37 -3.45
C LEU A 302 8.28 -14.96 -3.20
N ILE A 303 8.74 -14.99 -1.95
CA ILE A 303 10.12 -14.67 -1.56
C ILE A 303 11.09 -15.67 -2.19
N LYS A 304 10.79 -16.97 -2.12
CA LYS A 304 11.61 -18.03 -2.70
C LYS A 304 11.76 -17.87 -4.22
N TYR A 305 10.63 -17.60 -4.91
CA TYR A 305 10.66 -17.36 -6.35
C TYR A 305 11.48 -16.11 -6.70
N ARG A 306 11.27 -15.02 -5.94
CA ARG A 306 12.01 -13.77 -6.11
C ARG A 306 13.52 -13.98 -5.94
N HIS A 307 13.95 -14.67 -4.88
CA HIS A 307 15.38 -14.93 -4.63
C HIS A 307 16.01 -15.82 -5.69
N LYS A 308 15.22 -16.70 -6.32
CA LYS A 308 15.70 -17.58 -7.40
C LYS A 308 15.82 -16.86 -8.73
N ASN A 309 14.90 -15.95 -9.07
CA ASN A 309 14.71 -15.47 -10.44
C ASN A 309 14.98 -13.97 -10.62
N LEU A 310 15.03 -13.17 -9.55
CA LEU A 310 15.36 -11.75 -9.62
C LEU A 310 16.80 -11.49 -9.16
N GLY A 311 17.42 -10.43 -9.70
CA GLY A 311 18.79 -10.06 -9.36
C GLY A 311 18.96 -9.80 -7.86
N LYS A 312 20.00 -10.33 -7.25
CA LYS A 312 20.29 -10.17 -5.81
C LYS A 312 20.49 -8.72 -5.37
N SER A 313 20.82 -7.83 -6.30
CA SER A 313 20.89 -6.37 -6.07
C SER A 313 19.54 -5.71 -5.88
N LEU A 314 18.44 -6.33 -6.36
CA LEU A 314 17.06 -5.84 -6.18
C LEU A 314 16.52 -6.30 -4.82
N LYS A 315 17.01 -5.67 -3.75
CA LYS A 315 16.66 -6.03 -2.37
C LYS A 315 15.25 -5.59 -1.99
N LEU A 316 14.60 -6.40 -1.15
CA LEU A 316 13.46 -5.94 -0.36
C LEU A 316 13.95 -5.00 0.74
N HIS A 317 13.15 -3.99 1.08
CA HIS A 317 13.59 -2.91 1.97
C HIS A 317 13.53 -3.29 3.45
N TYR A 318 12.59 -4.17 3.83
CA TYR A 318 12.36 -4.56 5.23
C TYR A 318 12.84 -5.98 5.49
N ASP A 319 13.35 -6.24 6.72
CA ASP A 319 13.77 -7.59 7.16
C ASP A 319 12.59 -8.58 7.13
N LYS A 320 11.39 -8.08 7.46
CA LYS A 320 10.12 -8.80 7.25
C LYS A 320 9.40 -8.14 6.08
N PRO A 321 9.47 -8.73 4.89
CA PRO A 321 8.80 -8.17 3.72
C PRO A 321 7.31 -7.96 3.93
N ILE A 322 6.79 -6.87 3.40
CA ILE A 322 5.37 -6.54 3.45
C ILE A 322 4.79 -6.82 2.07
N HIS A 323 3.78 -7.70 2.01
CA HIS A 323 3.09 -8.07 0.78
C HIS A 323 2.02 -7.03 0.45
N ILE A 324 2.41 -5.91 -0.16
CA ILE A 324 1.49 -4.84 -0.57
C ILE A 324 0.78 -5.24 -1.86
N VAL A 325 -0.55 -5.17 -1.85
CA VAL A 325 -1.42 -5.52 -2.99
C VAL A 325 -2.32 -4.38 -3.44
N ARG A 326 -2.50 -3.35 -2.61
CA ARG A 326 -3.36 -2.21 -2.92
C ARG A 326 -2.80 -0.91 -2.33
N GLY A 327 -3.14 0.21 -2.94
CA GLY A 327 -2.96 1.54 -2.37
C GLY A 327 -4.29 2.28 -2.37
N GLU A 328 -4.55 3.12 -1.36
CA GLU A 328 -5.78 3.90 -1.21
C GLU A 328 -5.47 5.24 -0.56
N GLY A 329 -5.57 6.33 -1.31
CA GLY A 329 -5.25 7.66 -0.81
C GLY A 329 -3.83 7.72 -0.25
N VAL A 330 -3.71 7.92 1.07
CA VAL A 330 -2.43 7.99 1.78
C VAL A 330 -1.96 6.64 2.36
N TYR A 331 -2.69 5.56 2.08
CA TYR A 331 -2.41 4.25 2.66
C TYR A 331 -1.92 3.24 1.62
N LEU A 332 -0.97 2.40 2.04
CA LEU A 332 -0.67 1.12 1.43
C LEU A 332 -1.43 0.02 2.18
N ILE A 333 -1.94 -0.95 1.46
CA ILE A 333 -2.73 -2.05 2.04
C ILE A 333 -2.05 -3.37 1.67
N ASP A 334 -1.76 -4.19 2.70
CA ASP A 334 -1.17 -5.49 2.47
C ASP A 334 -2.22 -6.55 2.09
N TYR A 335 -1.74 -7.74 1.73
CA TYR A 335 -2.58 -8.88 1.34
C TYR A 335 -3.67 -9.23 2.39
N TYR A 336 -3.40 -8.98 3.66
CA TYR A 336 -4.33 -9.26 4.76
C TYR A 336 -5.27 -8.08 5.08
N GLY A 337 -5.22 -7.00 4.31
CA GLY A 337 -6.05 -5.81 4.49
C GLY A 337 -5.57 -4.85 5.58
N ARG A 338 -4.33 -5.00 6.09
CA ARG A 338 -3.75 -4.04 7.04
C ARG A 338 -3.34 -2.77 6.30
N LYS A 339 -3.75 -1.64 6.83
CA LYS A 339 -3.43 -0.31 6.30
C LYS A 339 -2.13 0.21 6.91
N TYR A 340 -1.27 0.75 6.09
CA TYR A 340 -0.02 1.42 6.48
C TYR A 340 -0.03 2.84 5.94
N LEU A 341 0.07 3.84 6.81
CA LEU A 341 0.23 5.22 6.37
C LEU A 341 1.55 5.34 5.59
N ASP A 342 1.44 5.70 4.31
CA ASP A 342 2.59 5.82 3.42
C ASP A 342 3.30 7.16 3.62
N THR A 343 4.30 7.17 4.48
CA THR A 343 5.16 8.33 4.73
C THR A 343 6.52 8.24 4.01
N VAL A 344 6.68 7.29 3.09
CA VAL A 344 7.94 6.98 2.42
C VAL A 344 7.89 7.17 0.90
N ASN A 345 6.81 6.69 0.25
CA ASN A 345 6.75 6.68 -1.21
C ASN A 345 6.38 8.04 -1.78
N ASN A 346 7.35 8.73 -2.36
CA ASN A 346 7.16 10.04 -2.96
C ASN A 346 6.68 10.00 -4.44
N VAL A 347 6.41 8.81 -4.98
CA VAL A 347 5.88 8.65 -6.35
C VAL A 347 4.36 8.77 -6.42
N ALA A 348 3.63 8.40 -5.37
CA ALA A 348 2.18 8.55 -5.29
C ALA A 348 1.80 9.99 -4.87
N HIS A 349 2.11 10.94 -5.74
CA HIS A 349 2.13 12.37 -5.43
C HIS A 349 0.78 12.96 -5.02
N VAL A 350 -0.29 12.51 -5.64
CA VAL A 350 -1.68 12.93 -5.37
C VAL A 350 -2.51 11.83 -4.69
N GLY A 351 -1.83 10.86 -4.10
CA GLY A 351 -2.43 9.71 -3.43
C GLY A 351 -2.54 8.48 -4.33
N HIS A 352 -2.49 7.31 -3.68
CA HIS A 352 -2.71 6.04 -4.37
C HIS A 352 -4.14 5.96 -4.91
N GLU A 353 -4.33 5.27 -6.05
CA GLU A 353 -5.65 5.03 -6.64
C GLU A 353 -6.48 6.32 -6.87
N ASN A 354 -5.81 7.46 -7.14
CA ASN A 354 -6.52 8.71 -7.44
C ASN A 354 -7.40 8.52 -8.68
N GLU A 355 -8.72 8.59 -8.49
CA GLU A 355 -9.74 8.24 -9.48
C GLU A 355 -9.56 9.00 -10.81
N SER A 356 -9.34 10.32 -10.73
CA SER A 356 -9.21 11.15 -11.93
C SER A 356 -7.93 10.86 -12.71
N VAL A 357 -6.84 10.49 -12.02
CA VAL A 357 -5.58 10.09 -12.65
C VAL A 357 -5.69 8.71 -13.26
N VAL A 358 -6.31 7.76 -12.55
CA VAL A 358 -6.50 6.38 -13.00
C VAL A 358 -7.42 6.34 -14.22
N SER A 359 -8.57 7.00 -14.15
CA SER A 359 -9.56 7.01 -15.25
C SER A 359 -9.00 7.66 -16.51
N GLU A 360 -8.25 8.76 -16.38
CA GLU A 360 -7.62 9.42 -17.52
C GLU A 360 -6.60 8.50 -18.23
N GLY A 361 -5.77 7.82 -17.45
CA GLY A 361 -4.82 6.83 -17.98
C GLY A 361 -5.51 5.65 -18.69
N GLN A 362 -6.56 5.10 -18.08
CA GLN A 362 -7.36 4.00 -18.66
C GLN A 362 -8.06 4.44 -19.96
N ASN A 363 -8.68 5.62 -19.97
CA ASN A 363 -9.35 6.17 -21.13
C ASN A 363 -8.39 6.35 -22.30
N GLN A 364 -7.25 6.99 -22.07
CA GLN A 364 -6.27 7.20 -23.12
C GLN A 364 -5.66 5.88 -23.61
N MET A 365 -5.39 4.93 -22.72
CA MET A 365 -4.88 3.61 -23.09
C MET A 365 -5.88 2.83 -23.95
N SER A 366 -7.17 3.00 -23.73
CA SER A 366 -8.23 2.33 -24.53
C SER A 366 -8.31 2.87 -25.97
N ILE A 367 -7.78 4.08 -26.23
CA ILE A 367 -7.81 4.72 -27.53
C ILE A 367 -6.50 4.50 -28.29
N LEU A 368 -5.40 4.96 -27.71
CA LEU A 368 -4.08 4.90 -28.34
C LEU A 368 -2.97 5.15 -27.33
N ASN A 369 -1.94 4.31 -27.37
CA ASN A 369 -0.63 4.65 -26.83
C ASN A 369 0.45 4.38 -27.89
N THR A 370 1.29 5.38 -28.18
CA THR A 370 2.35 5.29 -29.18
C THR A 370 3.49 6.27 -28.84
N ASN A 371 4.53 6.33 -29.66
CA ASN A 371 5.68 7.21 -29.44
C ASN A 371 5.42 8.66 -29.91
N SER A 372 6.34 9.56 -29.55
CA SER A 372 6.27 11.00 -29.83
C SER A 372 6.54 11.40 -31.29
N ARG A 373 6.84 10.44 -32.18
CA ARG A 373 7.03 10.72 -33.61
C ARG A 373 5.75 11.13 -34.33
N TYR A 374 4.60 10.79 -33.76
CA TYR A 374 3.31 11.19 -34.32
C TYR A 374 2.78 12.43 -33.61
N LEU A 375 2.17 13.34 -34.36
CA LEU A 375 1.51 14.51 -33.81
C LEU A 375 0.35 14.09 -32.92
N HIS A 376 0.40 14.42 -31.63
CA HIS A 376 -0.65 14.11 -30.68
C HIS A 376 -0.90 15.26 -29.70
N LYS A 377 -2.18 15.59 -29.48
CA LYS A 377 -2.60 16.73 -28.65
C LYS A 377 -2.10 16.64 -27.22
N ASN A 378 -2.11 15.46 -26.60
CA ASN A 378 -1.75 15.28 -25.17
C ASN A 378 -0.32 15.72 -24.86
N ILE A 379 0.61 15.54 -25.81
CA ILE A 379 2.00 16.01 -25.66
C ILE A 379 2.04 17.53 -25.51
N ASN A 380 1.32 18.24 -26.40
CA ASN A 380 1.25 19.69 -26.36
C ASN A 380 0.51 20.20 -25.11
N ASP A 381 -0.57 19.55 -24.72
CA ASP A 381 -1.35 19.94 -23.55
C ASP A 381 -0.52 19.78 -22.28
N PHE A 382 0.16 18.66 -22.12
CA PHE A 382 1.05 18.46 -20.98
C PHE A 382 2.20 19.48 -20.97
N THR A 383 2.82 19.72 -22.12
CA THR A 383 3.87 20.74 -22.24
C THR A 383 3.37 22.11 -21.78
N LYS A 384 2.17 22.52 -22.20
CA LYS A 384 1.58 23.80 -21.78
C LYS A 384 1.34 23.85 -20.27
N GLU A 385 0.75 22.81 -19.70
CA GLU A 385 0.49 22.77 -18.24
C GLU A 385 1.79 22.78 -17.43
N LEU A 386 2.80 22.05 -17.86
CA LEU A 386 4.10 22.03 -17.21
C LEU A 386 4.78 23.41 -17.26
N LEU A 387 4.82 24.03 -18.43
CA LEU A 387 5.49 25.33 -18.61
C LEU A 387 4.79 26.49 -17.88
N LYS A 388 3.49 26.40 -17.59
CA LYS A 388 2.80 27.38 -16.73
C LYS A 388 3.38 27.47 -15.32
N THR A 389 3.98 26.39 -14.82
CA THR A 389 4.55 26.29 -13.47
C THR A 389 5.99 26.79 -13.38
N LEU A 390 6.61 27.13 -14.52
CA LEU A 390 8.03 27.46 -14.64
C LEU A 390 8.27 28.91 -15.05
N PRO A 391 9.44 29.47 -14.72
CA PRO A 391 9.85 30.76 -15.24
C PRO A 391 10.06 30.71 -16.77
N LYS A 392 9.90 31.86 -17.43
CA LYS A 392 9.90 31.95 -18.90
C LYS A 392 11.21 31.51 -19.57
N GLU A 393 12.30 31.55 -18.84
CA GLU A 393 13.64 31.13 -19.29
C GLU A 393 13.68 29.63 -19.55
N LEU A 394 12.94 28.82 -18.78
CA LEU A 394 12.81 27.38 -18.94
C LEU A 394 11.63 27.08 -19.87
N SER A 395 11.90 27.02 -21.17
CA SER A 395 10.85 27.04 -22.20
C SER A 395 10.81 25.84 -23.13
N ILE A 396 11.83 24.97 -23.12
CA ILE A 396 11.93 23.81 -24.03
C ILE A 396 11.92 22.52 -23.22
N VAL A 397 10.99 21.62 -23.56
CA VAL A 397 10.75 20.36 -22.85
C VAL A 397 11.20 19.16 -23.68
N HIS A 398 11.92 18.24 -23.02
CA HIS A 398 12.21 16.91 -23.56
C HIS A 398 11.63 15.87 -22.60
N PHE A 399 10.90 14.88 -23.12
CA PHE A 399 10.29 13.84 -22.33
C PHE A 399 11.12 12.57 -22.28
N VAL A 400 11.14 11.96 -21.08
CA VAL A 400 11.80 10.69 -20.76
C VAL A 400 10.88 9.87 -19.84
N ASN A 401 11.35 8.74 -19.29
CA ASN A 401 10.50 7.84 -18.50
C ASN A 401 10.90 7.77 -17.02
N SER A 402 12.00 8.37 -16.64
CA SER A 402 12.50 8.33 -15.26
C SER A 402 13.39 9.53 -14.94
N GLY A 403 13.62 9.78 -13.63
CA GLY A 403 14.60 10.77 -13.18
C GLY A 403 16.03 10.44 -13.63
N SER A 404 16.38 9.15 -13.70
CA SER A 404 17.71 8.72 -14.20
C SER A 404 17.90 9.10 -15.67
N GLU A 405 16.90 8.85 -16.53
CA GLU A 405 16.95 9.28 -17.93
C GLU A 405 16.98 10.82 -18.04
N ALA A 406 16.26 11.54 -17.17
CA ALA A 406 16.25 12.98 -17.15
C ALA A 406 17.63 13.56 -16.82
N ASN A 407 18.29 13.05 -15.77
CA ASN A 407 19.64 13.49 -15.38
C ASN A 407 20.70 13.08 -16.42
N GLU A 408 20.60 11.89 -16.99
CA GLU A 408 21.43 11.44 -18.11
C GLU A 408 21.36 12.42 -19.29
N LEU A 409 20.13 12.78 -19.67
CA LEU A 409 19.87 13.74 -20.76
C LEU A 409 20.37 15.14 -20.42
N ALA A 410 20.14 15.62 -19.19
CA ALA A 410 20.61 16.94 -18.75
C ALA A 410 22.14 17.06 -18.84
N VAL A 411 22.89 16.03 -18.42
CA VAL A 411 24.36 16.01 -18.55
C VAL A 411 24.80 15.93 -20.02
N ARG A 412 24.07 15.20 -20.88
CA ARG A 412 24.34 15.21 -22.34
C ARG A 412 24.11 16.58 -22.95
N MET A 413 23.04 17.30 -22.53
CA MET A 413 22.78 18.67 -22.99
C MET A 413 23.86 19.63 -22.49
N MET A 414 24.31 19.50 -21.22
CA MET A 414 25.45 20.24 -20.68
C MET A 414 26.69 20.06 -21.54
N LYS A 415 27.07 18.82 -21.85
CA LYS A 415 28.25 18.50 -22.66
C LYS A 415 28.11 19.04 -24.11
N SER A 416 26.94 18.95 -24.70
CA SER A 416 26.67 19.46 -26.04
C SER A 416 26.77 21.00 -26.10
N HIS A 417 26.30 21.69 -25.06
CA HIS A 417 26.29 23.16 -25.00
C HIS A 417 27.68 23.74 -24.69
N THR A 418 28.37 23.18 -23.71
CA THR A 418 29.67 23.72 -23.22
C THR A 418 30.87 23.14 -23.95
N GLY A 419 30.74 21.95 -24.52
CA GLY A 419 31.87 21.16 -25.06
C GLY A 419 32.71 20.50 -23.99
N GLU A 420 32.33 20.61 -22.70
CA GLU A 420 33.13 20.20 -21.55
C GLU A 420 32.49 19.06 -20.77
N ASN A 421 33.33 18.27 -20.07
CA ASN A 421 32.86 17.10 -19.31
C ASN A 421 32.89 17.28 -17.80
N ASP A 422 33.69 18.22 -17.28
CA ASP A 422 33.90 18.41 -15.85
C ASP A 422 32.64 18.96 -15.19
N ILE A 423 32.16 18.24 -14.16
CA ILE A 423 30.94 18.57 -13.45
C ILE A 423 31.18 18.61 -11.94
N ILE A 424 30.61 19.60 -11.27
CA ILE A 424 30.65 19.71 -9.81
C ILE A 424 29.34 19.12 -9.26
N VAL A 425 29.46 18.32 -8.18
CA VAL A 425 28.35 17.65 -7.48
C VAL A 425 28.51 17.79 -5.97
N SER A 426 27.45 17.56 -5.21
CA SER A 426 27.51 17.53 -3.76
C SER A 426 27.79 16.14 -3.21
N GLU A 427 28.54 16.07 -2.12
CA GLU A 427 28.59 14.90 -1.26
C GLU A 427 27.18 14.44 -0.88
N HIS A 428 26.93 13.12 -0.84
CA HIS A 428 25.62 12.48 -0.63
C HIS A 428 24.54 12.77 -1.67
N GLY A 429 24.85 13.50 -2.76
CA GLY A 429 23.91 13.71 -3.87
C GLY A 429 23.59 12.40 -4.58
N TYR A 430 22.32 12.24 -5.02
CA TYR A 430 21.85 11.07 -5.77
C TYR A 430 21.02 11.50 -7.00
N HIS A 431 21.50 11.13 -8.18
CA HIS A 431 20.92 11.57 -9.44
C HIS A 431 20.44 10.42 -10.35
N GLY A 432 20.53 9.19 -9.89
CA GLY A 432 19.99 8.03 -10.62
C GLY A 432 20.93 6.82 -10.70
N ASN A 433 20.62 5.91 -11.62
CA ASN A 433 21.28 4.60 -11.73
C ASN A 433 21.78 4.24 -13.15
N THR A 434 21.81 5.18 -14.08
CA THR A 434 22.55 5.03 -15.34
C THR A 434 24.04 5.31 -15.12
N ASN A 435 24.89 4.99 -16.06
CA ASN A 435 26.34 5.16 -15.87
C ASN A 435 26.70 6.61 -15.53
N ILE A 436 26.25 7.60 -16.31
CA ILE A 436 26.50 9.01 -16.00
C ILE A 436 25.89 9.39 -14.65
N CYS A 437 24.70 8.93 -14.31
CA CYS A 437 24.08 9.22 -13.02
C CYS A 437 24.87 8.62 -11.84
N VAL A 438 25.46 7.43 -11.98
CA VAL A 438 26.35 6.84 -10.99
C VAL A 438 27.62 7.68 -10.85
N ASP A 439 28.20 8.11 -11.96
CA ASP A 439 29.42 8.93 -12.00
C ASP A 439 29.27 10.30 -11.31
N ILE A 440 28.04 10.84 -11.25
CA ILE A 440 27.73 12.12 -10.60
C ILE A 440 27.03 11.98 -9.24
N SER A 441 26.86 10.77 -8.73
CA SER A 441 26.17 10.51 -7.46
C SER A 441 27.13 10.01 -6.39
N SER A 442 27.58 10.91 -5.51
CA SER A 442 28.44 10.56 -4.37
C SER A 442 27.80 9.49 -3.48
N TYR A 443 26.48 9.54 -3.29
CA TYR A 443 25.73 8.48 -2.62
C TYR A 443 25.99 7.06 -3.20
N LYS A 444 26.33 6.97 -4.50
CA LYS A 444 26.64 5.69 -5.18
C LYS A 444 28.12 5.39 -5.21
N PHE A 445 28.94 6.29 -5.74
CA PHE A 445 30.36 5.99 -5.95
C PHE A 445 31.18 5.96 -4.66
N ASP A 446 30.74 6.65 -3.60
CA ASP A 446 31.33 6.55 -2.24
C ASP A 446 30.66 5.47 -1.38
N GLY A 447 29.53 4.92 -1.84
CA GLY A 447 28.82 3.85 -1.15
C GLY A 447 29.45 2.47 -1.33
N LYS A 448 28.89 1.48 -0.65
CA LYS A 448 29.33 0.09 -0.73
C LYS A 448 29.28 -0.44 -2.18
N GLY A 449 30.43 -0.81 -2.73
CA GLY A 449 30.58 -1.31 -4.11
C GLY A 449 30.78 -0.20 -5.14
N GLY A 450 30.93 1.05 -4.70
CA GLY A 450 31.36 2.17 -5.54
C GLY A 450 32.89 2.17 -5.73
N ASN A 451 33.35 2.92 -6.73
CA ASN A 451 34.78 3.01 -7.12
C ASN A 451 35.35 4.43 -6.90
N GLY A 452 34.66 5.29 -6.14
CA GLY A 452 35.01 6.69 -5.98
C GLY A 452 34.56 7.56 -7.17
N ALA A 453 34.77 8.86 -7.06
CA ALA A 453 34.43 9.81 -8.10
C ALA A 453 35.32 9.64 -9.33
N PRO A 454 34.79 9.58 -10.56
CA PRO A 454 35.61 9.59 -11.77
C PRO A 454 36.32 10.96 -11.93
N GLU A 455 37.36 11.00 -12.77
CA GLU A 455 38.22 12.17 -12.90
C GLU A 455 37.52 13.48 -13.29
N HIS A 456 36.40 13.39 -13.99
CA HIS A 456 35.60 14.53 -14.44
C HIS A 456 34.55 14.98 -13.41
N THR A 457 34.40 14.27 -12.29
CA THR A 457 33.45 14.60 -11.24
C THR A 457 34.14 15.20 -10.04
N HIS A 458 33.75 16.42 -9.67
CA HIS A 458 34.34 17.18 -8.57
C HIS A 458 33.34 17.32 -7.44
N VAL A 459 33.69 16.83 -6.25
CA VAL A 459 32.74 16.73 -5.12
C VAL A 459 33.00 17.88 -4.14
N ILE A 460 31.94 18.62 -3.83
CA ILE A 460 31.95 19.56 -2.70
C ILE A 460 31.37 18.91 -1.44
N PRO A 461 31.83 19.28 -0.25
CA PRO A 461 31.20 18.83 0.99
C PRO A 461 29.70 19.19 1.01
N MET A 462 28.88 18.31 1.58
CA MET A 462 27.43 18.53 1.69
C MET A 462 27.11 19.83 2.45
N PRO A 463 26.42 20.80 1.84
CA PRO A 463 26.11 22.08 2.46
C PRO A 463 25.04 21.94 3.54
N SER A 464 25.43 21.54 4.74
CA SER A 464 24.57 21.38 5.90
C SER A 464 24.99 22.31 7.03
N LYS A 465 24.02 23.04 7.62
CA LYS A 465 24.27 23.89 8.79
C LYS A 465 24.36 23.10 10.09
N PHE A 466 23.75 21.94 10.16
CA PHE A 466 23.65 21.14 11.38
C PHE A 466 24.90 20.27 11.59
N ASN A 467 25.23 19.45 10.61
CA ASN A 467 26.31 18.43 10.71
C ASN A 467 27.30 18.47 9.54
N GLY A 468 27.28 19.57 8.76
CA GLY A 468 28.21 19.72 7.64
C GLY A 468 29.61 20.15 8.07
N LYS A 469 30.53 20.17 7.08
CA LYS A 469 31.93 20.57 7.28
C LYS A 469 32.05 22.00 7.82
N TYR A 470 31.19 22.91 7.38
CA TYR A 470 31.19 24.31 7.79
C TYR A 470 29.87 24.67 8.49
N GLN A 471 29.99 25.30 9.65
CA GLN A 471 28.87 25.72 10.50
C GLN A 471 28.98 27.21 10.85
N GLY A 472 27.88 27.82 11.28
CA GLY A 472 27.87 29.23 11.67
C GLY A 472 27.53 30.20 10.54
N GLU A 473 27.77 31.50 10.78
CA GLU A 473 27.31 32.60 9.91
C GLU A 473 28.00 32.59 8.54
N ASN A 474 29.30 32.28 8.49
CA ASN A 474 30.12 32.29 7.27
C ASN A 474 30.02 30.99 6.46
N SER A 475 29.26 30.00 6.90
CA SER A 475 29.19 28.66 6.26
C SER A 475 28.84 28.71 4.77
N VAL A 476 28.06 29.71 4.35
CA VAL A 476 27.71 29.87 2.92
C VAL A 476 28.94 30.18 2.08
N ASP A 477 29.76 31.15 2.53
CA ASP A 477 30.96 31.55 1.78
C ASP A 477 32.01 30.47 1.82
N ASP A 478 32.12 29.71 2.91
CA ASP A 478 33.01 28.58 3.01
C ASP A 478 32.64 27.45 2.03
N TYR A 479 31.35 27.11 1.93
CA TYR A 479 30.87 26.13 0.94
C TYR A 479 30.99 26.62 -0.50
N VAL A 480 30.78 27.90 -0.77
CA VAL A 480 31.02 28.52 -2.09
C VAL A 480 32.51 28.48 -2.43
N GLY A 481 33.39 28.70 -1.44
CA GLY A 481 34.84 28.53 -1.59
C GLY A 481 35.28 27.11 -1.99
N GLU A 482 34.54 26.08 -1.60
CA GLU A 482 34.80 24.71 -2.09
C GLU A 482 34.48 24.57 -3.61
N ILE A 483 33.44 25.24 -4.10
CA ILE A 483 33.15 25.30 -5.55
C ILE A 483 34.30 25.99 -6.29
N GLU A 484 34.80 27.12 -5.75
CA GLU A 484 35.95 27.84 -6.33
C GLU A 484 37.21 26.97 -6.38
N LYS A 485 37.49 26.20 -5.31
CA LYS A 485 38.60 25.23 -5.28
C LYS A 485 38.46 24.13 -6.35
N CYS A 486 37.22 23.61 -6.55
CA CYS A 486 36.96 22.65 -7.61
C CYS A 486 37.26 23.25 -8.99
N ILE A 487 36.79 24.48 -9.25
CA ILE A 487 37.03 25.19 -10.52
C ILE A 487 38.52 25.43 -10.73
N GLU A 488 39.28 25.85 -9.72
CA GLU A 488 40.71 26.05 -9.82
C GLU A 488 41.45 24.73 -10.11
N ASN A 489 41.06 23.65 -9.44
CA ASN A 489 41.62 22.31 -9.72
C ASN A 489 41.37 21.87 -11.16
N ILE A 490 40.17 22.13 -11.73
CA ILE A 490 39.85 21.87 -13.13
C ILE A 490 40.81 22.65 -14.05
N LYS A 491 41.00 23.96 -13.78
CA LYS A 491 41.91 24.82 -14.55
C LYS A 491 43.35 24.40 -14.50
N THR A 492 43.88 23.96 -13.34
CA THR A 492 45.24 23.46 -13.21
C THR A 492 45.51 22.25 -14.11
N LYS A 493 44.46 21.45 -14.37
CA LYS A 493 44.49 20.32 -15.31
C LYS A 493 44.28 20.74 -16.77
N LYS A 494 44.24 22.03 -17.08
CA LYS A 494 43.97 22.59 -18.41
C LYS A 494 42.62 22.16 -18.99
N ARG A 495 41.64 21.93 -18.13
CA ARG A 495 40.23 21.61 -18.48
C ARG A 495 39.35 22.78 -18.13
N LYS A 496 38.12 22.74 -18.56
CA LYS A 496 37.10 23.74 -18.25
C LYS A 496 35.87 23.09 -17.63
N LEU A 497 35.15 23.89 -16.87
CA LEU A 497 33.92 23.48 -16.20
C LEU A 497 32.79 23.31 -17.21
N GLY A 498 32.12 22.16 -17.23
CA GLY A 498 30.86 21.94 -17.97
C GLY A 498 29.64 22.36 -17.17
N GLY A 499 29.56 22.04 -15.87
CA GLY A 499 28.42 22.44 -15.06
C GLY A 499 28.44 22.04 -13.59
N PHE A 500 27.31 22.34 -12.97
CA PHE A 500 27.02 22.01 -11.57
C PHE A 500 25.63 21.42 -11.49
N ILE A 501 25.49 20.23 -10.87
CA ILE A 501 24.20 19.60 -10.59
C ILE A 501 24.00 19.43 -9.09
N ILE A 502 22.80 19.77 -8.61
CA ILE A 502 22.44 19.61 -7.20
C ILE A 502 20.93 19.47 -7.03
N GLU A 503 20.53 18.71 -6.03
CA GLU A 503 19.16 18.70 -5.49
C GLU A 503 18.94 19.95 -4.63
N PRO A 504 17.87 20.76 -4.82
CA PRO A 504 17.62 21.94 -3.98
C PRO A 504 17.42 21.66 -2.48
N ILE A 505 17.03 20.44 -2.15
CA ILE A 505 17.11 19.80 -0.84
C ILE A 505 17.74 18.45 -1.06
N ILE A 506 18.87 18.15 -0.42
CA ILE A 506 19.61 16.91 -0.65
C ILE A 506 18.88 15.75 0.02
N SER A 507 18.24 14.92 -0.77
CA SER A 507 17.33 13.88 -0.27
C SER A 507 18.05 12.71 0.40
N CYS A 508 18.97 12.05 -0.29
CA CYS A 508 19.70 10.89 0.22
C CYS A 508 20.73 11.26 1.32
N GLY A 509 21.06 12.54 1.45
CA GLY A 509 21.84 13.07 2.56
C GLY A 509 21.06 13.27 3.86
N GLY A 510 19.73 13.01 3.86
CA GLY A 510 18.86 13.15 5.02
C GLY A 510 17.98 14.40 4.99
N GLN A 511 17.40 14.71 3.84
CA GLN A 511 16.54 15.88 3.59
C GLN A 511 17.20 17.20 4.01
N VAL A 512 18.45 17.40 3.59
CA VAL A 512 19.27 18.54 3.99
C VAL A 512 18.87 19.79 3.21
N GLU A 513 18.29 20.77 3.91
CA GLU A 513 18.02 22.10 3.37
C GLU A 513 19.34 22.84 3.13
N LEU A 514 19.56 23.34 1.91
CA LEU A 514 20.74 24.13 1.58
C LEU A 514 20.75 25.46 2.34
N PRO A 515 21.91 25.96 2.79
CA PRO A 515 22.01 27.25 3.44
C PRO A 515 21.47 28.39 2.57
N LYS A 516 20.70 29.32 3.15
CA LYS A 516 20.12 30.45 2.41
C LYS A 516 21.22 31.27 1.73
N GLY A 517 21.07 31.48 0.40
CA GLY A 517 22.02 32.22 -0.41
C GLY A 517 23.14 31.35 -1.04
N PHE A 518 23.35 30.11 -0.58
CA PHE A 518 24.36 29.22 -1.12
C PHE A 518 24.13 28.98 -2.62
N LEU A 519 22.93 28.56 -3.02
CA LEU A 519 22.66 28.19 -4.41
C LEU A 519 22.75 29.41 -5.34
N LYS A 520 22.36 30.61 -4.88
CA LYS A 520 22.49 31.84 -5.64
C LYS A 520 23.96 32.18 -5.96
N LYS A 521 24.79 32.22 -4.92
CA LYS A 521 26.23 32.49 -5.09
C LYS A 521 26.91 31.40 -5.93
N SER A 522 26.53 30.16 -5.74
CA SER A 522 27.05 29.04 -6.52
C SER A 522 26.75 29.18 -8.02
N TYR A 523 25.50 29.48 -8.38
CA TYR A 523 25.10 29.66 -9.79
C TYR A 523 25.82 30.85 -10.44
N GLU A 524 26.01 31.95 -9.72
CA GLU A 524 26.76 33.11 -10.22
C GLU A 524 28.20 32.72 -10.58
N ILE A 525 28.89 31.95 -9.70
CA ILE A 525 30.28 31.52 -9.91
C ILE A 525 30.39 30.49 -11.04
N ILE A 526 29.48 29.53 -11.08
CA ILE A 526 29.44 28.49 -12.13
C ILE A 526 29.31 29.14 -13.50
N ARG A 527 28.33 30.04 -13.68
CA ARG A 527 28.08 30.74 -14.95
C ARG A 527 29.23 31.65 -15.35
N LYS A 528 29.84 32.36 -14.39
CA LYS A 528 31.03 33.19 -14.61
C LYS A 528 32.22 32.38 -15.18
N ASN A 529 32.29 31.07 -14.86
CA ASN A 529 33.32 30.18 -15.35
C ASN A 529 32.89 29.31 -16.55
N GLY A 530 31.79 29.66 -17.22
CA GLY A 530 31.32 29.03 -18.45
C GLY A 530 30.54 27.72 -18.25
N GLY A 531 30.28 27.32 -16.99
CA GLY A 531 29.46 26.16 -16.68
C GLY A 531 27.98 26.47 -16.62
N ILE A 532 27.13 25.45 -16.75
CA ILE A 532 25.67 25.56 -16.62
C ILE A 532 25.20 24.98 -15.28
N CYS A 533 24.02 25.44 -14.82
CA CYS A 533 23.43 25.04 -13.56
C CYS A 533 22.24 24.11 -13.79
N ILE A 534 22.30 22.92 -13.21
CA ILE A 534 21.25 21.89 -13.31
C ILE A 534 20.62 21.71 -11.93
N SER A 535 19.29 21.90 -11.84
CA SER A 535 18.52 21.60 -10.64
C SER A 535 17.83 20.25 -10.78
N ASP A 536 18.14 19.32 -9.89
CA ASP A 536 17.46 18.04 -9.81
C ASP A 536 16.20 18.14 -8.96
N GLU A 537 15.05 18.25 -9.65
CA GLU A 537 13.71 18.39 -9.04
C GLU A 537 12.97 17.05 -8.89
N VAL A 538 13.66 15.92 -9.13
CA VAL A 538 13.04 14.58 -9.18
C VAL A 538 12.36 14.19 -7.87
N GLN A 539 12.79 14.73 -6.73
CA GLN A 539 12.19 14.43 -5.42
C GLN A 539 11.36 15.58 -4.85
N VAL A 540 11.69 16.82 -5.16
CA VAL A 540 11.20 18.00 -4.45
C VAL A 540 10.14 18.80 -5.21
N GLY A 541 9.99 18.55 -6.51
CA GLY A 541 9.09 19.31 -7.37
C GLY A 541 7.59 19.05 -7.18
N CYS A 542 6.80 19.75 -7.99
CA CYS A 542 5.34 19.63 -8.10
C CYS A 542 4.56 20.03 -6.83
N GLY A 543 4.99 21.06 -6.11
CA GLY A 543 4.24 21.63 -4.99
C GLY A 543 4.41 20.89 -3.64
N ARG A 544 5.18 19.80 -3.58
CA ARG A 544 5.42 19.03 -2.36
C ARG A 544 6.00 19.85 -1.21
N LEU A 545 6.79 20.86 -1.53
CA LEU A 545 7.45 21.73 -0.55
C LEU A 545 6.50 22.77 0.09
N GLY A 546 5.28 22.90 -0.41
CA GLY A 546 4.31 23.86 0.11
C GLY A 546 4.63 25.31 -0.22
N LYS A 547 5.78 25.82 0.20
CA LYS A 547 6.20 27.22 -0.02
C LYS A 547 6.48 27.55 -1.49
N SER A 548 6.89 26.56 -2.26
CA SER A 548 7.20 26.72 -3.69
C SER A 548 6.73 25.50 -4.46
N PHE A 549 6.50 25.67 -5.77
CA PHE A 549 6.12 24.57 -6.66
C PHE A 549 7.34 23.73 -7.05
N TRP A 550 8.49 24.39 -7.28
CA TRP A 550 9.79 23.78 -7.57
C TRP A 550 10.80 24.12 -6.47
N GLY A 551 11.73 23.21 -6.22
CA GLY A 551 12.72 23.35 -5.16
C GLY A 551 13.67 24.53 -5.37
N PHE A 552 14.12 24.80 -6.61
CA PHE A 552 15.00 25.93 -6.90
C PHE A 552 14.38 27.29 -6.51
N GLN A 553 13.05 27.41 -6.53
CA GLN A 553 12.34 28.63 -6.17
C GLN A 553 12.52 29.00 -4.68
N LEU A 554 12.81 28.02 -3.80
CA LEU A 554 13.14 28.30 -2.37
C LEU A 554 14.39 29.16 -2.21
N HIS A 555 15.25 29.15 -3.23
CA HIS A 555 16.57 29.80 -3.21
C HIS A 555 16.64 31.07 -4.06
N ASP A 556 15.50 31.53 -4.59
CA ASP A 556 15.40 32.73 -5.46
C ASP A 556 16.38 32.67 -6.67
N VAL A 557 16.49 31.51 -7.33
CA VAL A 557 17.34 31.29 -8.50
C VAL A 557 16.53 30.65 -9.65
N VAL A 558 17.04 30.80 -10.87
CA VAL A 558 16.56 30.07 -12.04
C VAL A 558 17.73 29.24 -12.59
N PRO A 559 17.65 27.91 -12.61
CA PRO A 559 18.66 27.05 -13.23
C PRO A 559 18.60 27.13 -14.76
N ASP A 560 19.61 26.61 -15.44
CA ASP A 560 19.65 26.52 -16.91
C ASP A 560 18.93 25.26 -17.41
N ILE A 561 18.93 24.19 -16.58
CA ILE A 561 18.20 22.95 -16.80
C ILE A 561 17.54 22.51 -15.49
N ILE A 562 16.32 22.01 -15.58
CA ILE A 562 15.69 21.21 -14.50
C ILE A 562 15.42 19.79 -14.97
N THR A 563 15.55 18.84 -14.06
CA THR A 563 15.18 17.45 -14.29
C THR A 563 14.03 17.06 -13.39
N ILE A 564 13.03 16.38 -13.94
CA ILE A 564 11.78 16.06 -13.25
C ILE A 564 11.49 14.57 -13.41
N GLY A 565 10.90 13.97 -12.40
CA GLY A 565 10.54 12.55 -12.44
C GLY A 565 9.39 12.21 -11.51
N LYS A 566 9.62 11.34 -10.59
CA LYS A 566 8.71 10.73 -9.59
C LYS A 566 7.29 11.33 -9.47
N PRO A 567 7.11 12.63 -9.10
CA PRO A 567 5.79 13.19 -8.84
C PRO A 567 4.89 13.31 -10.07
N LEU A 568 5.46 13.43 -11.27
CA LEU A 568 4.69 13.72 -12.49
C LEU A 568 3.66 12.65 -12.84
N GLY A 569 3.96 11.38 -12.59
CA GLY A 569 3.14 10.25 -13.05
C GLY A 569 2.25 9.62 -11.99
N ASN A 570 2.29 10.09 -10.74
CA ASN A 570 1.60 9.43 -9.62
C ASN A 570 1.83 7.91 -9.56
N GLY A 571 3.09 7.48 -9.77
CA GLY A 571 3.49 6.08 -9.87
C GLY A 571 3.62 5.54 -11.30
N HIS A 572 3.05 6.22 -12.29
CA HIS A 572 3.26 5.88 -13.71
C HIS A 572 4.62 6.41 -14.21
N PRO A 573 5.38 5.63 -15.00
CA PRO A 573 6.70 6.05 -15.49
C PRO A 573 6.63 7.27 -16.42
N ILE A 574 7.17 8.41 -15.98
CA ILE A 574 7.37 9.62 -16.78
C ILE A 574 8.45 10.49 -16.14
N GLY A 575 9.22 11.16 -16.94
CA GLY A 575 10.16 12.21 -16.57
C GLY A 575 10.26 13.28 -17.65
N ALA A 576 10.85 14.40 -17.28
CA ALA A 576 11.09 15.49 -18.22
C ALA A 576 12.41 16.20 -17.91
N VAL A 577 13.00 16.78 -18.94
CA VAL A 577 14.05 17.80 -18.87
C VAL A 577 13.48 19.08 -19.44
N VAL A 578 13.56 20.17 -18.69
CA VAL A 578 13.20 21.49 -19.19
C VAL A 578 14.43 22.39 -19.13
N CYS A 579 14.72 23.06 -20.23
CA CYS A 579 15.93 23.86 -20.37
C CYS A 579 15.66 25.18 -21.06
N THR A 580 16.67 26.05 -21.05
CA THR A 580 16.66 27.28 -21.83
C THR A 580 16.72 26.97 -23.34
N LYS A 581 16.23 27.90 -24.13
CA LYS A 581 16.23 27.77 -25.60
C LYS A 581 17.64 27.57 -26.17
N GLU A 582 18.63 28.29 -25.67
CA GLU A 582 20.02 28.21 -26.11
C GLU A 582 20.62 26.83 -25.92
N ILE A 583 20.35 26.17 -24.78
CA ILE A 583 20.80 24.80 -24.50
C ILE A 583 20.12 23.81 -25.46
N ALA A 584 18.82 23.97 -25.68
CA ALA A 584 18.08 23.10 -26.60
C ALA A 584 18.57 23.23 -28.04
N GLU A 585 18.88 24.47 -28.51
CA GLU A 585 19.46 24.71 -29.83
C GLU A 585 20.85 24.09 -29.97
N SER A 586 21.70 24.17 -28.95
CA SER A 586 23.02 23.52 -28.95
C SER A 586 22.91 22.00 -28.98
N PHE A 587 21.89 21.43 -28.37
CA PHE A 587 21.64 20.00 -28.39
C PHE A 587 21.08 19.50 -29.73
N ALA A 588 20.42 20.37 -30.52
CA ALA A 588 19.91 20.08 -31.85
C ALA A 588 21.05 20.08 -32.89
N ASN A 589 22.11 19.33 -32.67
CA ASN A 589 23.37 19.31 -33.41
C ASN A 589 23.37 18.36 -34.62
N GLY A 590 22.22 17.81 -35.02
CA GLY A 590 22.07 16.84 -36.09
C GLY A 590 21.96 15.39 -35.66
N MET A 591 22.34 15.07 -34.42
CA MET A 591 22.07 13.76 -33.80
C MET A 591 20.61 13.73 -33.32
N GLU A 592 19.79 12.83 -33.88
CA GLU A 592 18.41 12.67 -33.47
C GLU A 592 18.34 12.28 -31.97
N PHE A 593 17.50 12.97 -31.20
CA PHE A 593 17.07 12.52 -29.90
C PHE A 593 15.72 11.80 -30.03
N PHE A 594 15.72 10.50 -29.79
CA PHE A 594 14.52 9.67 -29.76
C PHE A 594 14.48 8.80 -28.51
N ASN A 595 13.39 8.92 -27.79
CA ASN A 595 13.05 8.05 -26.68
C ASN A 595 11.73 7.35 -26.98
N THR A 596 11.74 6.02 -27.10
CA THR A 596 10.58 5.24 -27.57
C THR A 596 9.31 5.50 -26.78
N PHE A 597 9.43 5.64 -25.46
CA PHE A 597 8.28 5.81 -24.57
C PHE A 597 8.16 7.23 -24.00
N GLY A 598 9.19 8.05 -24.11
CA GLY A 598 9.18 9.45 -23.64
C GLY A 598 8.14 10.26 -24.40
N GLY A 599 7.22 10.92 -23.68
CA GLY A 599 6.16 11.74 -24.27
C GLY A 599 5.05 10.94 -24.96
N ASN A 600 4.83 9.67 -24.60
CA ASN A 600 3.69 8.92 -25.12
C ASN A 600 2.35 9.50 -24.64
N PRO A 601 1.25 9.33 -25.40
CA PRO A 601 -0.04 9.94 -25.09
C PRO A 601 -0.60 9.60 -23.71
N VAL A 602 -0.42 8.37 -23.24
CA VAL A 602 -0.92 7.93 -21.92
C VAL A 602 -0.17 8.61 -20.79
N SER A 603 1.18 8.59 -20.83
CA SER A 603 1.98 9.26 -19.81
C SER A 603 1.72 10.77 -19.75
N CYS A 604 1.58 11.43 -20.92
CA CYS A 604 1.26 12.86 -20.97
C CYS A 604 -0.13 13.18 -20.43
N SER A 605 -1.13 12.34 -20.71
CA SER A 605 -2.49 12.48 -20.20
C SER A 605 -2.52 12.35 -18.67
N ILE A 606 -1.89 11.30 -18.13
CA ILE A 606 -1.74 11.07 -16.69
C ILE A 606 -1.06 12.27 -16.02
N ALA A 607 0.09 12.71 -16.54
CA ALA A 607 0.85 13.81 -15.96
C ALA A 607 0.09 15.15 -15.99
N THR A 608 -0.66 15.40 -17.07
CA THR A 608 -1.57 16.55 -17.14
C THR A 608 -2.60 16.50 -16.01
N GLN A 609 -3.18 15.33 -15.78
CA GLN A 609 -4.18 15.16 -14.74
C GLN A 609 -3.59 15.29 -13.33
N VAL A 610 -2.36 14.81 -13.10
CA VAL A 610 -1.66 15.01 -11.84
C VAL A 610 -1.48 16.49 -11.54
N LEU A 611 -0.99 17.31 -12.49
CA LEU A 611 -0.85 18.76 -12.30
C LEU A 611 -2.19 19.43 -11.98
N LYS A 612 -3.26 19.05 -12.71
CA LYS A 612 -4.61 19.56 -12.42
C LYS A 612 -5.12 19.18 -11.03
N VAL A 613 -4.86 17.98 -10.56
CA VAL A 613 -5.24 17.56 -9.20
C VAL A 613 -4.50 18.39 -8.15
N VAL A 614 -3.19 18.62 -8.33
CA VAL A 614 -2.41 19.47 -7.43
C VAL A 614 -3.00 20.87 -7.35
N GLU A 615 -3.38 21.46 -8.49
CA GLU A 615 -3.97 22.81 -8.57
C GLU A 615 -5.39 22.83 -7.98
N ASN A 616 -6.29 21.99 -8.49
CA ASN A 616 -7.72 22.01 -8.17
C ASN A 616 -8.01 21.66 -6.70
N GLN A 617 -7.18 20.81 -6.09
CA GLN A 617 -7.31 20.42 -4.69
C GLN A 617 -6.42 21.24 -3.74
N ASN A 618 -5.74 22.29 -4.25
CA ASN A 618 -4.82 23.13 -3.47
C ASN A 618 -3.78 22.31 -2.68
N LEU A 619 -3.24 21.23 -3.27
CA LEU A 619 -2.36 20.31 -2.56
C LEU A 619 -1.04 20.95 -2.14
N GLN A 620 -0.56 21.98 -2.86
CA GLN A 620 0.61 22.76 -2.46
C GLN A 620 0.37 23.50 -1.13
N GLU A 621 -0.76 24.19 -0.96
CA GLU A 621 -1.09 24.87 0.30
C GLU A 621 -1.35 23.86 1.42
N ASN A 622 -1.99 22.74 1.13
CA ASN A 622 -2.13 21.63 2.08
C ASN A 622 -0.76 21.13 2.56
N ALA A 623 0.19 20.92 1.63
CA ALA A 623 1.55 20.50 1.97
C ALA A 623 2.24 21.50 2.91
N LYS A 624 2.04 22.81 2.69
CA LYS A 624 2.57 23.86 3.57
C LYS A 624 1.96 23.79 4.97
N ILE A 625 0.63 23.78 5.07
CA ILE A 625 -0.09 23.80 6.36
C ILE A 625 0.25 22.56 7.18
N VAL A 626 0.11 21.36 6.58
CA VAL A 626 0.35 20.09 7.26
C VAL A 626 1.83 19.93 7.62
N GLY A 627 2.74 20.32 6.71
CA GLY A 627 4.18 20.23 6.94
C GLY A 627 4.64 21.19 8.07
N GLU A 628 4.11 22.42 8.13
CA GLU A 628 4.41 23.36 9.20
C GLU A 628 3.88 22.84 10.56
N TYR A 629 2.67 22.29 10.58
CA TYR A 629 2.10 21.66 11.77
C TYR A 629 2.97 20.49 12.24
N PHE A 630 3.28 19.54 11.34
CA PHE A 630 4.09 18.37 11.66
C PHE A 630 5.48 18.73 12.18
N LYS A 631 6.17 19.65 11.49
CA LYS A 631 7.48 20.16 11.94
C LYS A 631 7.41 20.83 13.31
N LYS A 632 6.34 21.60 13.60
CA LYS A 632 6.12 22.22 14.91
C LYS A 632 5.95 21.17 16.01
N GLU A 633 5.15 20.12 15.75
CA GLU A 633 4.93 19.06 16.74
C GLU A 633 6.21 18.24 16.98
N LEU A 634 6.96 17.88 15.92
CA LEU A 634 8.24 17.19 16.06
C LEU A 634 9.28 18.02 16.83
N LYS A 635 9.30 19.35 16.66
CA LYS A 635 10.20 20.24 17.41
C LYS A 635 9.93 20.23 18.91
N LYS A 636 8.71 19.92 19.36
CA LYS A 636 8.45 19.78 20.81
C LYS A 636 9.23 18.61 21.40
N LEU A 637 9.38 17.52 20.62
CA LEU A 637 10.09 16.32 21.07
C LEU A 637 11.60 16.57 21.27
N THR A 638 12.20 17.57 20.60
CA THR A 638 13.61 17.93 20.83
C THR A 638 13.86 18.46 22.25
N ASN A 639 12.81 18.95 22.92
CA ASN A 639 12.89 19.38 24.32
C ASN A 639 12.71 18.24 25.32
N GLU A 640 12.19 17.09 24.87
CA GLU A 640 11.88 15.93 25.69
C GLU A 640 12.95 14.82 25.53
N PHE A 641 13.61 14.77 24.37
CA PHE A 641 14.54 13.70 24.01
C PHE A 641 15.87 14.25 23.47
N ASP A 642 16.92 14.19 24.25
CA ASP A 642 18.29 14.61 23.87
C ASP A 642 18.84 13.87 22.63
N LEU A 643 18.25 12.73 22.30
CA LEU A 643 18.64 11.94 21.12
C LEU A 643 18.25 12.63 19.80
N ILE A 644 17.29 13.55 19.81
CA ILE A 644 16.81 14.27 18.62
C ILE A 644 17.68 15.53 18.43
N GLY A 645 18.64 15.45 17.52
CA GLY A 645 19.57 16.54 17.26
C GLY A 645 19.02 17.65 16.36
N ASP A 646 18.16 17.30 15.39
CA ASP A 646 17.60 18.27 14.42
C ASP A 646 16.23 17.83 13.91
N VAL A 647 15.36 18.80 13.61
CA VAL A 647 14.07 18.62 12.93
C VAL A 647 13.98 19.61 11.77
N ARG A 648 14.04 19.10 10.54
CA ARG A 648 14.07 19.89 9.30
C ARG A 648 13.06 19.39 8.27
N GLY A 649 12.89 20.12 7.18
CA GLY A 649 12.02 19.81 6.07
C GLY A 649 11.16 21.00 5.63
N GLN A 650 10.62 20.91 4.43
CA GLN A 650 9.72 21.88 3.82
C GLN A 650 8.46 21.17 3.32
N GLY A 651 7.27 21.64 3.72
CA GLY A 651 6.02 21.00 3.35
C GLY A 651 5.97 19.54 3.80
N LEU A 652 5.74 18.64 2.85
CA LEU A 652 5.71 17.18 3.06
C LEU A 652 7.02 16.47 2.64
N PHE A 653 8.12 17.20 2.70
CA PHE A 653 9.45 16.66 2.38
C PHE A 653 10.45 16.87 3.52
#